data_5f57ac7dd54f920ec98928ae9cb0f0af
#
_entry.id   5f57ac7dd54f920ec98928ae9cb0f0af
#
_cell.length_a   1.000
_cell.length_b   1.000
_cell.length_c   1.000
_cell.angle_alpha   90.00
_cell.angle_beta   90.00
_cell.angle_gamma   90.00
#
_symmetry.space_group_name_H-M   'P 1'
#
loop_
_entity.id
_entity.type
_entity.pdbx_description
1 polymer ?
#
loop_
_entity_poly.entity_id
_entity_poly.type
_entity_poly.pdbx_seq_one_letter_code
_entity_poly.pdbx_strand_id
1 'polypeptide(L)'
;MTDAEKKVLDEEVVVESVDVEVGTMEDVDAIMKKFDRESNTRVWEGTPKKILRYVLAAFMLFMVYMNLWATWSGQIRRCLFVGFVVLFTFFIYPVKKGNVKPNSMPWYDILLAVAGCIPYFYYVANFKRIVAMGIAIGQTEVILGIIGTLVLAECCRRAVGLPILIVAGCFVLYAFIGRGMSLDLVVYNIFYTTNGIIGTPISVCSTYIALFLLFGAFLEATGVANFFIDCANALVGWASGGPAKVAVVSSALCGMVSGSSVGNTVTTGSVTIPMMKKTGYPPEFAGAVEAASSTGGQIMPPIMGAAAFIMAEMTGYEYSDIIVRAILPAFLYFLGIFLGVHFKAKKLGLVGLKREELPKWKLLLPKIYLLLPLIILTWMVIAGQTMAKSAIYGTIVAIVVGIINKDDRMTPSKFVNGLENGGKNCLSIGIACGIAGIISVCITMTGLGGLLITYVVKLSNGHLFIALFLTMVCCIILGMGVPTTANYIIMASTCAPILINGMGMHILAANMFVFYFGIVADITPPVALAAYAGAAIAKAPPMKTALNATRLAIAAFIIPYIFAYNNEMIFVGDVTFLGVASIVISATLGMASIASGFMGYLIHDLKWYSRIALIAGGLLMVIPGTVTDLAGLAILIVILLIQRAENKKEKKAAV
;
A
#
# COMPACT_ATOMS: atom_id res chain seq x y z
N MET A 1 49.82 23.06 -19.66
CA MET A 1 48.40 23.14 -20.07
C MET A 1 48.33 23.96 -21.34
N THR A 2 48.08 23.31 -22.43
CA THR A 2 47.98 23.96 -23.75
C THR A 2 46.59 24.65 -23.90
N ASP A 3 46.51 25.69 -24.74
CA ASP A 3 45.28 26.45 -24.99
C ASP A 3 44.09 25.56 -25.47
N ALA A 4 44.37 24.35 -25.93
CA ALA A 4 43.37 23.33 -26.25
C ALA A 4 42.70 22.73 -25.01
N GLU A 5 43.43 22.58 -23.89
CA GLU A 5 42.86 22.06 -22.63
C GLU A 5 42.00 23.11 -21.90
N LYS A 6 42.27 24.42 -22.12
CA LYS A 6 41.42 25.49 -21.61
C LYS A 6 40.10 25.60 -22.37
N LYS A 7 40.07 25.29 -23.68
CA LYS A 7 38.86 25.35 -24.49
C LYS A 7 37.86 24.22 -24.19
N VAL A 8 38.31 23.09 -23.64
CA VAL A 8 37.46 21.97 -23.23
C VAL A 8 36.85 22.20 -21.84
N LEU A 9 37.43 23.12 -21.04
CA LEU A 9 36.92 23.45 -19.71
C LEU A 9 35.92 24.63 -19.72
N ASP A 10 35.83 25.39 -20.82
CA ASP A 10 34.93 26.52 -20.98
C ASP A 10 33.67 26.22 -21.82
N GLU A 11 33.48 25.03 -22.32
CA GLU A 11 32.14 24.55 -22.70
C GLU A 11 31.38 24.19 -21.40
N GLU A 12 30.96 25.22 -20.66
CA GLU A 12 29.78 25.14 -19.81
C GLU A 12 28.68 24.54 -20.68
N VAL A 13 28.32 23.27 -20.40
CA VAL A 13 27.02 22.74 -20.81
C VAL A 13 26.01 23.61 -20.09
N VAL A 14 25.63 24.70 -20.72
CA VAL A 14 24.44 25.46 -20.40
C VAL A 14 23.30 24.42 -20.56
N VAL A 15 22.92 23.84 -19.46
CA VAL A 15 21.64 23.12 -19.39
C VAL A 15 20.62 24.25 -19.57
N GLU A 16 20.24 24.51 -20.84
CA GLU A 16 19.04 25.28 -21.14
C GLU A 16 17.97 24.72 -20.20
N SER A 17 17.33 25.64 -19.49
CA SER A 17 16.17 25.29 -18.66
C SER A 17 15.11 24.73 -19.60
N VAL A 18 15.16 23.41 -19.81
CA VAL A 18 14.13 22.69 -20.55
C VAL A 18 12.87 22.92 -19.72
N ASP A 19 11.94 23.70 -20.27
CA ASP A 19 10.60 23.84 -19.72
C ASP A 19 9.97 22.45 -19.73
N VAL A 20 10.11 21.78 -18.59
CA VAL A 20 9.62 20.40 -18.44
C VAL A 20 8.13 20.48 -18.14
N GLU A 21 7.33 20.13 -19.13
CA GLU A 21 5.89 20.05 -18.96
C GLU A 21 5.53 19.04 -17.85
N VAL A 22 5.02 19.54 -16.73
CA VAL A 22 4.63 18.75 -15.56
C VAL A 22 3.11 18.77 -15.45
N GLY A 23 2.51 17.62 -15.11
CA GLY A 23 1.07 17.53 -14.85
C GLY A 23 0.69 18.38 -13.66
N THR A 24 -0.42 19.10 -13.80
CA THR A 24 -1.03 19.84 -12.70
C THR A 24 -1.79 18.90 -11.77
N MET A 25 -2.14 19.37 -10.58
CA MET A 25 -3.04 18.59 -9.69
C MET A 25 -4.39 18.34 -10.35
N GLU A 26 -4.85 19.22 -11.26
CA GLU A 26 -6.06 19.01 -12.05
C GLU A 26 -5.92 17.85 -13.04
N ASP A 27 -4.76 17.68 -13.67
CA ASP A 27 -4.47 16.54 -14.56
C ASP A 27 -4.48 15.22 -13.76
N VAL A 28 -3.89 15.23 -12.56
CA VAL A 28 -3.90 14.09 -11.65
C VAL A 28 -5.34 13.74 -11.24
N ASP A 29 -6.10 14.73 -10.80
CA ASP A 29 -7.50 14.56 -10.42
C ASP A 29 -8.35 14.03 -11.59
N ALA A 30 -8.14 14.52 -12.81
CA ALA A 30 -8.86 14.06 -14.00
C ALA A 30 -8.60 12.58 -14.31
N ILE A 31 -7.33 12.14 -14.23
CA ILE A 31 -6.95 10.73 -14.44
C ILE A 31 -7.44 9.89 -13.27
N MET A 32 -7.24 10.32 -12.04
CA MET A 32 -7.68 9.57 -10.86
C MET A 32 -9.20 9.40 -10.84
N LYS A 33 -9.97 10.44 -11.12
CA LYS A 33 -11.45 10.34 -11.24
C LYS A 33 -11.90 9.34 -12.32
N LYS A 34 -11.09 9.13 -13.36
CA LYS A 34 -11.39 8.15 -14.41
C LYS A 34 -11.16 6.71 -13.96
N PHE A 35 -10.06 6.44 -13.26
CA PHE A 35 -9.62 5.09 -12.91
C PHE A 35 -9.94 4.72 -11.46
N ASP A 36 -9.82 5.64 -10.51
CA ASP A 36 -10.04 5.42 -9.09
C ASP A 36 -11.40 5.94 -8.62
N ARG A 37 -12.10 5.12 -7.84
CA ARG A 37 -13.39 5.48 -7.24
C ARG A 37 -13.25 6.34 -6.00
N GLU A 38 -12.22 6.10 -5.21
CA GLU A 38 -11.98 6.84 -3.95
C GLU A 38 -11.74 8.33 -4.20
N SER A 39 -11.11 8.67 -5.33
CA SER A 39 -10.87 10.06 -5.75
C SER A 39 -12.12 10.77 -6.27
N ASN A 40 -13.21 10.04 -6.53
CA ASN A 40 -14.43 10.62 -7.12
C ASN A 40 -15.39 11.11 -6.04
N THR A 41 -15.07 12.22 -5.41
CA THR A 41 -15.85 12.83 -4.32
C THR A 41 -16.74 13.98 -4.82
N ARG A 42 -17.83 14.27 -4.08
CA ARG A 42 -18.68 15.45 -4.33
C ARG A 42 -17.93 16.73 -4.04
N VAL A 43 -18.20 17.75 -4.85
CA VAL A 43 -17.67 19.10 -4.64
C VAL A 43 -18.67 19.87 -3.76
N TRP A 44 -18.24 20.17 -2.55
CA TRP A 44 -18.98 21.02 -1.63
C TRP A 44 -18.31 22.37 -1.49
N GLU A 45 -19.08 23.46 -1.57
CA GLU A 45 -18.58 24.83 -1.48
C GLU A 45 -19.37 25.63 -0.44
N GLY A 46 -18.79 26.71 0.08
CA GLY A 46 -19.45 27.59 1.01
C GLY A 46 -19.87 26.95 2.34
N THR A 47 -21.09 27.20 2.79
CA THR A 47 -21.64 26.71 4.07
C THR A 47 -21.78 25.18 4.13
N PRO A 48 -22.25 24.46 3.09
CA PRO A 48 -22.31 22.99 3.11
C PRO A 48 -20.94 22.33 3.34
N LYS A 49 -19.88 22.87 2.72
CA LYS A 49 -18.50 22.39 2.94
C LYS A 49 -18.10 22.53 4.42
N LYS A 50 -18.41 23.67 5.03
CA LYS A 50 -18.11 23.90 6.47
C LYS A 50 -18.86 22.92 7.36
N ILE A 51 -20.15 22.71 7.10
CA ILE A 51 -20.98 21.76 7.88
C ILE A 51 -20.39 20.36 7.79
N LEU A 52 -20.16 19.86 6.56
CA LEU A 52 -19.62 18.52 6.36
C LEU A 52 -18.25 18.33 7.05
N ARG A 53 -17.40 19.34 6.96
CA ARG A 53 -16.09 19.37 7.64
C ARG A 53 -16.21 19.18 9.14
N TYR A 54 -17.10 19.92 9.81
CA TYR A 54 -17.32 19.79 11.24
C TYR A 54 -17.99 18.48 11.63
N VAL A 55 -18.89 17.97 10.80
CA VAL A 55 -19.55 16.67 11.02
C VAL A 55 -18.54 15.52 10.95
N LEU A 56 -17.63 15.52 9.96
CA LEU A 56 -16.58 14.52 9.87
C LEU A 56 -15.55 14.64 11.00
N ALA A 57 -15.22 15.88 11.40
CA ALA A 57 -14.39 16.11 12.56
C ALA A 57 -15.03 15.58 13.86
N ALA A 58 -16.34 15.80 14.04
CA ALA A 58 -17.09 15.26 15.16
C ALA A 58 -17.15 13.73 15.14
N PHE A 59 -17.30 13.12 13.95
CA PHE A 59 -17.22 11.67 13.78
C PHE A 59 -15.87 11.13 14.25
N MET A 60 -14.76 11.74 13.86
CA MET A 60 -13.44 11.31 14.33
C MET A 60 -13.25 11.47 15.84
N LEU A 61 -13.71 12.56 16.42
CA LEU A 61 -13.70 12.73 17.88
C LEU A 61 -14.56 11.68 18.57
N PHE A 62 -15.72 11.33 18.00
CA PHE A 62 -16.55 10.24 18.49
C PHE A 62 -15.81 8.90 18.45
N MET A 63 -15.05 8.61 17.36
CA MET A 63 -14.22 7.42 17.27
C MET A 63 -13.13 7.37 18.35
N VAL A 64 -12.47 8.49 18.63
CA VAL A 64 -11.50 8.60 19.73
C VAL A 64 -12.19 8.31 21.07
N TYR A 65 -13.36 8.93 21.33
CA TYR A 65 -14.13 8.70 22.55
C TYR A 65 -14.53 7.22 22.69
N MET A 66 -15.04 6.62 21.61
CA MET A 66 -15.50 5.23 21.60
C MET A 66 -14.38 4.23 21.93
N ASN A 67 -13.15 4.54 21.52
CA ASN A 67 -12.02 3.65 21.73
C ASN A 67 -11.29 3.84 23.06
N LEU A 68 -11.37 5.03 23.67
CA LEU A 68 -10.66 5.32 24.92
C LEU A 68 -11.53 5.17 26.16
N TRP A 69 -12.79 5.60 26.10
CA TRP A 69 -13.65 5.73 27.27
C TRP A 69 -14.93 4.91 27.25
N ALA A 70 -15.46 4.59 26.05
CA ALA A 70 -16.70 3.84 25.99
C ALA A 70 -16.53 2.38 26.43
N THR A 71 -17.36 1.94 27.36
CA THR A 71 -17.40 0.55 27.86
C THR A 71 -18.38 -0.35 27.11
N TRP A 72 -18.81 0.07 25.93
CA TRP A 72 -19.77 -0.66 25.10
C TRP A 72 -19.19 -1.97 24.56
N SER A 73 -20.07 -2.96 24.33
CA SER A 73 -19.64 -4.22 23.71
C SER A 73 -19.01 -3.98 22.33
N GLY A 74 -18.09 -4.84 21.94
CA GLY A 74 -17.43 -4.74 20.61
C GLY A 74 -18.41 -4.71 19.45
N GLN A 75 -19.50 -5.48 19.52
CA GLN A 75 -20.55 -5.52 18.49
C GLN A 75 -21.28 -4.18 18.36
N ILE A 76 -21.62 -3.53 19.47
CA ILE A 76 -22.25 -2.20 19.46
C ILE A 76 -21.31 -1.18 18.82
N ARG A 77 -20.03 -1.18 19.19
CA ARG A 77 -19.03 -0.27 18.60
C ARG A 77 -18.89 -0.44 17.10
N ARG A 78 -18.84 -1.70 16.63
CA ARG A 78 -18.75 -2.04 15.20
C ARG A 78 -19.99 -1.59 14.42
N CYS A 79 -21.20 -1.83 14.96
CA CYS A 79 -22.44 -1.38 14.34
C CYS A 79 -22.54 0.15 14.28
N LEU A 80 -22.18 0.86 15.34
CA LEU A 80 -22.14 2.34 15.34
C LEU A 80 -21.16 2.84 14.26
N PHE A 81 -19.98 2.26 14.20
CA PHE A 81 -18.99 2.63 13.18
C PHE A 81 -19.55 2.46 11.77
N VAL A 82 -20.07 1.26 11.42
CA VAL A 82 -20.61 1.00 10.07
C VAL A 82 -21.81 1.89 9.79
N GLY A 83 -22.71 2.10 10.75
CA GLY A 83 -23.87 2.99 10.59
C GLY A 83 -23.46 4.41 10.22
N PHE A 84 -22.46 4.98 10.88
CA PHE A 84 -21.93 6.31 10.53
C PHE A 84 -21.17 6.30 9.20
N VAL A 85 -20.38 5.27 8.91
CA VAL A 85 -19.70 5.13 7.63
C VAL A 85 -20.69 5.10 6.47
N VAL A 86 -21.76 4.31 6.57
CA VAL A 86 -22.84 4.26 5.56
C VAL A 86 -23.50 5.63 5.41
N LEU A 87 -23.86 6.27 6.52
CA LEU A 87 -24.48 7.60 6.51
C LEU A 87 -23.62 8.62 5.77
N PHE A 88 -22.35 8.75 6.12
CA PHE A 88 -21.46 9.79 5.56
C PHE A 88 -21.00 9.49 4.13
N THR A 89 -21.00 8.23 3.72
CA THR A 89 -20.62 7.84 2.36
C THR A 89 -21.49 8.53 1.31
N PHE A 90 -22.80 8.62 1.51
CA PHE A 90 -23.70 9.26 0.55
C PHE A 90 -23.49 10.78 0.44
N PHE A 91 -22.96 11.41 1.49
CA PHE A 91 -22.60 12.83 1.44
C PHE A 91 -21.29 13.08 0.68
N ILE A 92 -20.39 12.09 0.63
CA ILE A 92 -19.07 12.25 0.01
C ILE A 92 -19.04 11.67 -1.41
N TYR A 93 -19.59 10.46 -1.62
CA TYR A 93 -19.45 9.75 -2.89
C TYR A 93 -20.71 9.83 -3.74
N PRO A 94 -20.63 10.40 -4.97
CA PRO A 94 -21.76 10.51 -5.88
C PRO A 94 -22.10 9.16 -6.56
N VAL A 95 -23.32 9.05 -7.09
CA VAL A 95 -23.77 7.86 -7.85
C VAL A 95 -22.96 7.67 -9.14
N LYS A 96 -22.73 8.77 -9.88
CA LYS A 96 -22.04 8.76 -11.18
C LYS A 96 -20.63 9.30 -11.05
N LYS A 97 -19.70 8.74 -11.82
CA LYS A 97 -18.35 9.30 -12.02
C LYS A 97 -18.42 10.57 -12.86
N GLY A 98 -17.53 11.52 -12.61
CA GLY A 98 -17.34 12.71 -13.43
C GLY A 98 -17.80 14.01 -12.75
N ASN A 99 -17.93 15.08 -13.52
CA ASN A 99 -18.30 16.40 -13.00
C ASN A 99 -19.70 16.41 -12.42
N VAL A 100 -19.78 16.37 -11.09
CA VAL A 100 -21.00 16.58 -10.33
C VAL A 100 -21.14 18.07 -10.05
N LYS A 101 -22.32 18.65 -10.28
CA LYS A 101 -22.59 20.06 -9.95
C LYS A 101 -22.24 20.33 -8.47
N PRO A 102 -21.53 21.42 -8.16
CA PRO A 102 -21.26 21.79 -6.78
C PRO A 102 -22.53 21.89 -5.95
N ASN A 103 -22.46 21.51 -4.68
CA ASN A 103 -23.58 21.54 -3.71
C ASN A 103 -24.83 20.77 -4.14
N SER A 104 -24.70 19.78 -5.03
CA SER A 104 -25.84 18.97 -5.50
C SER A 104 -25.88 17.62 -4.81
N MET A 105 -26.96 17.36 -4.08
CA MET A 105 -27.27 16.06 -3.49
C MET A 105 -28.70 15.65 -3.89
N PRO A 106 -28.87 14.58 -4.68
CA PRO A 106 -30.21 14.08 -5.03
C PRO A 106 -30.96 13.60 -3.79
N TRP A 107 -32.28 13.77 -3.78
CA TRP A 107 -33.13 13.36 -2.66
C TRP A 107 -33.05 11.87 -2.32
N TYR A 108 -32.86 11.02 -3.33
CA TYR A 108 -32.71 9.57 -3.14
C TYR A 108 -31.42 9.20 -2.41
N ASP A 109 -30.37 10.03 -2.47
CA ASP A 109 -29.14 9.79 -1.70
C ASP A 109 -29.35 10.06 -0.20
N ILE A 110 -30.21 11.03 0.14
CA ILE A 110 -30.63 11.28 1.52
C ILE A 110 -31.45 10.09 2.03
N LEU A 111 -32.39 9.62 1.20
CA LEU A 111 -33.20 8.45 1.54
C LEU A 111 -32.34 7.21 1.78
N LEU A 112 -31.38 6.93 0.88
CA LEU A 112 -30.45 5.79 1.01
C LEU A 112 -29.52 5.93 2.23
N ALA A 113 -29.07 7.14 2.54
CA ALA A 113 -28.26 7.39 3.73
C ALA A 113 -29.03 7.05 5.00
N VAL A 114 -30.28 7.52 5.11
CA VAL A 114 -31.13 7.24 6.28
C VAL A 114 -31.56 5.77 6.31
N ALA A 115 -32.07 5.23 5.21
CA ALA A 115 -32.50 3.82 5.13
C ALA A 115 -31.35 2.85 5.42
N GLY A 116 -30.12 3.20 5.01
CA GLY A 116 -28.94 2.36 5.19
C GLY A 116 -28.39 2.37 6.62
N CYS A 117 -28.49 3.48 7.35
CA CYS A 117 -28.01 3.52 8.73
C CYS A 117 -29.02 2.94 9.75
N ILE A 118 -30.33 2.94 9.42
CA ILE A 118 -31.38 2.40 10.31
C ILE A 118 -31.11 0.96 10.76
N PRO A 119 -30.76 -0.02 9.92
CA PRO A 119 -30.49 -1.39 10.34
C PRO A 119 -29.40 -1.50 11.40
N TYR A 120 -28.33 -0.73 11.26
CA TYR A 120 -27.21 -0.74 12.20
C TYR A 120 -27.59 -0.10 13.54
N PHE A 121 -28.29 1.03 13.53
CA PHE A 121 -28.76 1.67 14.78
C PHE A 121 -29.88 0.87 15.44
N TYR A 122 -30.76 0.20 14.67
CA TYR A 122 -31.74 -0.74 15.18
C TYR A 122 -31.07 -1.91 15.92
N TYR A 123 -29.98 -2.46 15.34
CA TYR A 123 -29.18 -3.50 16.00
C TYR A 123 -28.65 -3.00 17.35
N VAL A 124 -28.11 -1.79 17.41
CA VAL A 124 -27.58 -1.19 18.64
C VAL A 124 -28.70 -1.03 19.69
N ALA A 125 -29.87 -0.50 19.29
CA ALA A 125 -30.99 -0.27 20.18
C ALA A 125 -31.61 -1.57 20.73
N ASN A 126 -31.62 -2.62 19.91
CA ASN A 126 -32.21 -3.92 20.26
C ASN A 126 -31.16 -5.02 20.52
N PHE A 127 -29.93 -4.64 20.84
CA PHE A 127 -28.77 -5.55 20.93
C PHE A 127 -29.05 -6.80 21.78
N LYS A 128 -29.54 -6.64 23.01
CA LYS A 128 -29.82 -7.75 23.92
C LYS A 128 -30.85 -8.74 23.35
N ARG A 129 -31.92 -8.20 22.70
CA ARG A 129 -32.99 -8.99 22.10
C ARG A 129 -32.47 -9.78 20.91
N ILE A 130 -31.74 -9.16 20.00
CA ILE A 130 -31.22 -9.79 18.78
C ILE A 130 -30.20 -10.89 19.12
N VAL A 131 -29.31 -10.65 20.06
CA VAL A 131 -28.36 -11.67 20.53
C VAL A 131 -29.08 -12.87 21.18
N ALA A 132 -30.17 -12.61 21.92
CA ALA A 132 -30.95 -13.70 22.54
C ALA A 132 -31.76 -14.54 21.53
N MET A 133 -32.11 -13.97 20.36
CA MET A 133 -32.81 -14.71 19.28
C MET A 133 -31.91 -15.77 18.61
N GLY A 134 -30.61 -15.55 18.58
CA GLY A 134 -29.67 -16.43 17.87
C GLY A 134 -30.04 -16.57 16.39
N ILE A 135 -30.07 -17.80 15.88
CA ILE A 135 -30.36 -18.10 14.46
C ILE A 135 -31.83 -17.83 14.09
N ALA A 136 -32.75 -17.89 15.08
CA ALA A 136 -34.18 -17.73 14.85
C ALA A 136 -34.60 -16.24 14.79
N ILE A 137 -34.03 -15.51 13.83
CA ILE A 137 -34.36 -14.08 13.61
C ILE A 137 -35.78 -13.91 13.04
N GLY A 138 -36.47 -12.82 13.43
CA GLY A 138 -37.80 -12.51 12.92
C GLY A 138 -37.77 -11.88 11.53
N GLN A 139 -38.94 -11.80 10.88
CA GLN A 139 -39.06 -11.20 9.55
C GLN A 139 -38.54 -9.74 9.49
N THR A 140 -38.77 -8.96 10.57
CA THR A 140 -38.26 -7.59 10.67
C THR A 140 -36.74 -7.54 10.61
N GLU A 141 -36.07 -8.44 11.33
CA GLU A 141 -34.63 -8.55 11.35
C GLU A 141 -34.09 -8.99 9.96
N VAL A 142 -34.78 -9.92 9.28
CA VAL A 142 -34.42 -10.34 7.92
C VAL A 142 -34.49 -9.18 6.94
N ILE A 143 -35.59 -8.42 6.95
CA ILE A 143 -35.78 -7.25 6.06
C ILE A 143 -34.71 -6.20 6.34
N LEU A 144 -34.47 -5.86 7.60
CA LEU A 144 -33.45 -4.87 7.98
C LEU A 144 -32.05 -5.34 7.61
N GLY A 145 -31.73 -6.62 7.82
CA GLY A 145 -30.43 -7.20 7.42
C GLY A 145 -30.21 -7.13 5.91
N ILE A 146 -31.24 -7.40 5.09
CA ILE A 146 -31.18 -7.24 3.63
C ILE A 146 -30.94 -5.77 3.24
N ILE A 147 -31.71 -4.84 3.82
CA ILE A 147 -31.56 -3.40 3.54
C ILE A 147 -30.16 -2.93 3.89
N GLY A 148 -29.66 -3.26 5.08
CA GLY A 148 -28.32 -2.88 5.53
C GLY A 148 -27.22 -3.43 4.63
N THR A 149 -27.35 -4.68 4.20
CA THR A 149 -26.39 -5.32 3.29
C THR A 149 -26.42 -4.69 1.89
N LEU A 150 -27.59 -4.47 1.31
CA LEU A 150 -27.74 -3.87 -0.03
C LEU A 150 -27.26 -2.42 -0.06
N VAL A 151 -27.57 -1.63 0.97
CA VAL A 151 -27.10 -0.24 1.03
C VAL A 151 -25.59 -0.19 1.25
N LEU A 152 -25.01 -1.09 2.05
CA LEU A 152 -23.54 -1.21 2.16
C LEU A 152 -22.91 -1.59 0.81
N ALA A 153 -23.53 -2.49 0.04
CA ALA A 153 -23.08 -2.82 -1.31
C ALA A 153 -23.15 -1.59 -2.25
N GLU A 154 -24.20 -0.76 -2.15
CA GLU A 154 -24.27 0.50 -2.90
C GLU A 154 -23.20 1.51 -2.46
N CYS A 155 -22.91 1.62 -1.17
CA CYS A 155 -21.78 2.41 -0.67
C CYS A 155 -20.45 1.94 -1.27
N CYS A 156 -20.25 0.62 -1.32
CA CYS A 156 -19.06 0.02 -1.91
C CYS A 156 -18.94 0.31 -3.40
N ARG A 157 -20.03 0.19 -4.15
CA ARG A 157 -20.06 0.54 -5.59
C ARG A 157 -19.62 1.98 -5.82
N ARG A 158 -19.95 2.89 -4.91
CA ARG A 158 -19.62 4.33 -5.02
C ARG A 158 -18.20 4.64 -4.59
N ALA A 159 -17.78 4.16 -3.44
CA ALA A 159 -16.50 4.53 -2.83
C ALA A 159 -15.34 3.64 -3.29
N VAL A 160 -15.55 2.33 -3.43
CA VAL A 160 -14.50 1.35 -3.72
C VAL A 160 -14.56 0.90 -5.18
N GLY A 161 -15.72 0.47 -5.64
CA GLY A 161 -15.92 0.04 -7.02
C GLY A 161 -16.62 -1.30 -7.16
N LEU A 162 -16.74 -1.75 -8.42
CA LEU A 162 -17.44 -2.99 -8.77
C LEU A 162 -16.65 -4.29 -8.53
N PRO A 163 -15.30 -4.33 -8.66
CA PRO A 163 -14.57 -5.60 -8.61
C PRO A 163 -14.85 -6.40 -7.33
N ILE A 164 -14.72 -5.78 -6.17
CA ILE A 164 -14.98 -6.44 -4.87
C ILE A 164 -16.44 -6.87 -4.71
N LEU A 165 -17.40 -6.10 -5.27
CA LEU A 165 -18.82 -6.44 -5.24
C LEU A 165 -19.14 -7.66 -6.10
N ILE A 166 -18.51 -7.78 -7.28
CA ILE A 166 -18.66 -8.96 -8.13
C ILE A 166 -18.18 -10.20 -7.37
N VAL A 167 -17.02 -10.11 -6.74
CA VAL A 167 -16.49 -11.20 -5.92
C VAL A 167 -17.44 -11.55 -4.78
N ALA A 168 -17.88 -10.56 -4.00
CA ALA A 168 -18.86 -10.77 -2.91
C ALA A 168 -20.17 -11.36 -3.42
N GLY A 169 -20.68 -10.85 -4.54
CA GLY A 169 -21.90 -11.36 -5.18
C GLY A 169 -21.77 -12.83 -5.61
N CYS A 170 -20.64 -13.22 -6.19
CA CYS A 170 -20.38 -14.62 -6.55
C CYS A 170 -20.39 -15.54 -5.31
N PHE A 171 -19.77 -15.11 -4.20
CA PHE A 171 -19.76 -15.91 -2.96
C PHE A 171 -21.16 -16.01 -2.32
N VAL A 172 -21.94 -14.92 -2.33
CA VAL A 172 -23.33 -14.93 -1.84
C VAL A 172 -24.20 -15.82 -2.73
N LEU A 173 -24.09 -15.71 -4.04
CA LEU A 173 -24.81 -16.60 -4.98
C LEU A 173 -24.43 -18.06 -4.78
N TYR A 174 -23.16 -18.36 -4.53
CA TYR A 174 -22.72 -19.72 -4.24
C TYR A 174 -23.36 -20.27 -2.95
N ALA A 175 -23.53 -19.42 -1.91
CA ALA A 175 -24.23 -19.85 -0.69
C ALA A 175 -25.69 -20.27 -0.98
N PHE A 176 -26.41 -19.56 -1.84
CA PHE A 176 -27.78 -19.89 -2.23
C PHE A 176 -27.86 -21.07 -3.20
N ILE A 177 -27.16 -20.97 -4.34
CA ILE A 177 -27.28 -21.92 -5.45
C ILE A 177 -26.42 -23.16 -5.21
N GLY A 178 -25.18 -22.97 -4.77
CA GLY A 178 -24.22 -24.07 -4.60
C GLY A 178 -24.44 -24.89 -3.33
N ARG A 179 -24.98 -24.27 -2.27
CA ARG A 179 -25.21 -24.92 -0.96
C ARG A 179 -26.68 -24.97 -0.54
N GLY A 180 -27.59 -24.33 -1.26
CA GLY A 180 -29.02 -24.35 -0.97
C GLY A 180 -29.38 -23.75 0.41
N MET A 181 -28.62 -22.75 0.87
CA MET A 181 -28.84 -22.15 2.19
C MET A 181 -30.11 -21.29 2.19
N SER A 182 -30.86 -21.30 3.30
CA SER A 182 -32.05 -20.45 3.45
C SER A 182 -31.67 -18.98 3.57
N LEU A 183 -32.57 -18.09 3.14
CA LEU A 183 -32.39 -16.64 3.18
C LEU A 183 -32.10 -16.15 4.60
N ASP A 184 -32.90 -16.64 5.57
CA ASP A 184 -32.75 -16.24 6.99
C ASP A 184 -31.36 -16.57 7.54
N LEU A 185 -30.85 -17.76 7.21
CA LEU A 185 -29.53 -18.21 7.65
C LEU A 185 -28.42 -17.36 7.00
N VAL A 186 -28.55 -17.05 5.71
CA VAL A 186 -27.55 -16.21 5.01
C VAL A 186 -27.56 -14.79 5.57
N VAL A 187 -28.74 -14.19 5.75
CA VAL A 187 -28.88 -12.84 6.32
C VAL A 187 -28.38 -12.79 7.76
N TYR A 188 -28.72 -13.79 8.57
CA TYR A 188 -28.22 -13.89 9.96
C TYR A 188 -26.69 -13.90 9.99
N ASN A 189 -26.06 -14.77 9.19
CA ASN A 189 -24.59 -14.88 9.17
C ASN A 189 -23.92 -13.61 8.63
N ILE A 190 -24.46 -12.99 7.58
CA ILE A 190 -23.87 -11.81 6.96
C ILE A 190 -24.02 -10.57 7.87
N PHE A 191 -25.20 -10.34 8.46
CA PHE A 191 -25.50 -9.06 9.11
C PHE A 191 -25.40 -9.12 10.64
N TYR A 192 -25.85 -10.20 11.28
CA TYR A 192 -26.04 -10.27 12.73
C TYR A 192 -24.91 -10.98 13.49
N THR A 193 -23.99 -11.65 12.78
CA THR A 193 -22.87 -12.34 13.44
C THR A 193 -21.57 -11.55 13.39
N THR A 194 -20.67 -11.89 14.30
CA THR A 194 -19.31 -11.33 14.32
C THR A 194 -18.36 -11.89 13.25
N ASN A 195 -18.89 -12.71 12.34
CA ASN A 195 -18.14 -13.28 11.21
C ASN A 195 -18.47 -12.59 9.87
N GLY A 196 -19.59 -11.86 9.82
CA GLY A 196 -20.07 -11.15 8.64
C GLY A 196 -19.59 -9.69 8.57
N ILE A 197 -20.53 -8.77 8.26
CA ILE A 197 -20.25 -7.32 8.10
C ILE A 197 -19.55 -6.75 9.34
N ILE A 198 -20.05 -7.07 10.54
CA ILE A 198 -19.46 -6.62 11.82
C ILE A 198 -18.36 -7.55 12.33
N GLY A 199 -17.70 -8.27 11.43
CA GLY A 199 -16.65 -9.23 11.72
C GLY A 199 -15.30 -8.60 12.10
N THR A 200 -14.26 -9.43 12.07
CA THR A 200 -12.88 -9.03 12.38
C THR A 200 -12.41 -7.82 11.59
N PRO A 201 -12.66 -7.70 10.25
CA PRO A 201 -12.20 -6.54 9.51
C PRO A 201 -12.76 -5.21 10.03
N ILE A 202 -14.05 -5.17 10.33
CA ILE A 202 -14.69 -3.97 10.91
C ILE A 202 -14.25 -3.76 12.36
N SER A 203 -13.96 -4.83 13.11
CA SER A 203 -13.39 -4.71 14.45
C SER A 203 -12.10 -3.91 14.44
N VAL A 204 -11.16 -4.33 13.60
CA VAL A 204 -9.86 -3.68 13.46
C VAL A 204 -10.01 -2.26 12.90
N CYS A 205 -10.89 -2.08 11.90
CA CYS A 205 -11.12 -0.76 11.29
C CYS A 205 -11.68 0.25 12.30
N SER A 206 -12.68 -0.15 13.10
CA SER A 206 -13.32 0.71 14.09
C SER A 206 -12.46 1.02 15.32
N THR A 207 -11.42 0.24 15.57
CA THR A 207 -10.52 0.41 16.72
C THR A 207 -9.18 1.00 16.31
N TYR A 208 -8.36 0.25 15.59
CA TYR A 208 -6.97 0.63 15.34
C TYR A 208 -6.83 1.49 14.10
N ILE A 209 -7.38 1.04 12.95
CA ILE A 209 -7.16 1.70 11.66
C ILE A 209 -7.68 3.14 11.69
N ALA A 210 -8.88 3.38 12.23
CA ALA A 210 -9.44 4.72 12.34
C ALA A 210 -8.51 5.68 13.09
N LEU A 211 -7.89 5.23 14.19
CA LEU A 211 -6.97 6.03 14.98
C LEU A 211 -5.61 6.23 14.29
N PHE A 212 -5.13 5.24 13.56
CA PHE A 212 -3.90 5.38 12.77
C PHE A 212 -4.09 6.27 11.54
N LEU A 213 -5.27 6.25 10.90
CA LEU A 213 -5.61 7.20 9.84
C LEU A 213 -5.67 8.64 10.36
N LEU A 214 -6.19 8.81 11.58
CA LEU A 214 -6.15 10.10 12.27
C LEU A 214 -4.70 10.54 12.53
N PHE A 215 -3.87 9.64 13.06
CA PHE A 215 -2.45 9.91 13.28
C PHE A 215 -1.75 10.31 11.98
N GLY A 216 -1.95 9.56 10.90
CA GLY A 216 -1.37 9.85 9.57
C GLY A 216 -1.78 11.23 9.06
N ALA A 217 -3.08 11.58 9.16
CA ALA A 217 -3.59 12.88 8.74
C ALA A 217 -2.99 14.06 9.53
N PHE A 218 -2.77 13.90 10.83
CA PHE A 218 -2.11 14.93 11.64
C PHE A 218 -0.61 14.98 11.37
N LEU A 219 0.05 13.84 11.19
CA LEU A 219 1.47 13.81 10.88
C LEU A 219 1.76 14.46 9.52
N GLU A 220 0.93 14.20 8.50
CA GLU A 220 1.01 14.87 7.20
C GLU A 220 0.85 16.39 7.36
N ALA A 221 -0.08 16.84 8.19
CA ALA A 221 -0.32 18.26 8.47
C ALA A 221 0.86 18.96 9.20
N THR A 222 1.85 18.22 9.73
CA THR A 222 3.07 18.80 10.32
C THR A 222 4.12 19.21 9.30
N GLY A 223 3.96 18.86 8.01
CA GLY A 223 4.95 19.10 6.96
C GLY A 223 6.13 18.11 6.98
N VAL A 224 6.01 16.97 7.67
CA VAL A 224 7.06 15.95 7.78
C VAL A 224 7.49 15.40 6.41
N ALA A 225 6.59 15.37 5.42
CA ALA A 225 6.90 14.90 4.07
C ALA A 225 8.03 15.72 3.41
N ASN A 226 7.98 17.05 3.51
CA ASN A 226 9.05 17.90 2.99
C ASN A 226 10.39 17.64 3.70
N PHE A 227 10.35 17.43 5.02
CA PHE A 227 11.55 17.07 5.78
C PHE A 227 12.14 15.72 5.32
N PHE A 228 11.30 14.72 5.01
CA PHE A 228 11.77 13.44 4.47
C PHE A 228 12.41 13.58 3.09
N ILE A 229 11.84 14.40 2.20
CA ILE A 229 12.41 14.69 0.89
C ILE A 229 13.76 15.39 1.04
N ASP A 230 13.87 16.38 1.93
CA ASP A 230 15.12 17.09 2.20
C ASP A 230 16.20 16.15 2.79
N CYS A 231 15.82 15.27 3.72
CA CYS A 231 16.71 14.24 4.25
C CYS A 231 17.20 13.28 3.16
N ALA A 232 16.29 12.82 2.29
CA ALA A 232 16.63 11.96 1.17
C ALA A 232 17.58 12.66 0.17
N ASN A 233 17.35 13.94 -0.12
CA ASN A 233 18.26 14.75 -0.94
C ASN A 233 19.65 14.86 -0.31
N ALA A 234 19.74 15.13 0.98
CA ALA A 234 21.02 15.23 1.68
C ALA A 234 21.78 13.88 1.71
N LEU A 235 21.05 12.75 1.79
CA LEU A 235 21.64 11.41 1.87
C LEU A 235 22.15 10.90 0.52
N VAL A 236 21.34 10.98 -0.53
CA VAL A 236 21.59 10.29 -1.81
C VAL A 236 21.54 11.18 -3.04
N GLY A 237 21.17 12.46 -2.92
CA GLY A 237 21.00 13.38 -4.05
C GLY A 237 22.27 13.62 -4.86
N TRP A 238 23.44 13.54 -4.23
CA TRP A 238 24.77 13.68 -4.86
C TRP A 238 25.19 12.49 -5.74
N ALA A 239 24.55 11.34 -5.54
CA ALA A 239 24.94 10.10 -6.24
C ALA A 239 24.44 10.13 -7.70
N SER A 240 25.12 9.37 -8.59
CA SER A 240 24.66 9.19 -9.98
C SER A 240 23.18 8.82 -10.02
N GLY A 241 22.37 9.59 -10.77
CA GLY A 241 20.92 9.44 -10.80
C GLY A 241 20.22 9.89 -9.51
N GLY A 242 20.83 10.83 -8.77
CA GLY A 242 20.39 11.32 -7.47
C GLY A 242 18.89 11.53 -7.33
N PRO A 243 18.21 12.31 -8.19
CA PRO A 243 16.79 12.58 -8.07
C PRO A 243 15.90 11.33 -8.01
N ALA A 244 16.20 10.29 -8.79
CA ALA A 244 15.42 9.06 -8.73
C ALA A 244 15.73 8.22 -7.47
N LYS A 245 16.96 8.28 -6.95
CA LYS A 245 17.31 7.67 -5.66
C LYS A 245 16.65 8.41 -4.50
N VAL A 246 16.56 9.74 -4.60
CA VAL A 246 15.81 10.58 -3.65
C VAL A 246 14.34 10.17 -3.64
N ALA A 247 13.72 9.97 -4.81
CA ALA A 247 12.35 9.48 -4.91
C ALA A 247 12.19 8.13 -4.17
N VAL A 248 13.10 7.18 -4.36
CA VAL A 248 13.05 5.87 -3.67
C VAL A 248 13.11 6.04 -2.15
N VAL A 249 14.06 6.82 -1.64
CA VAL A 249 14.26 6.98 -0.19
C VAL A 249 13.14 7.82 0.42
N SER A 250 12.74 8.94 -0.21
CA SER A 250 11.66 9.79 0.32
C SER A 250 10.32 9.08 0.32
N SER A 251 10.01 8.32 -0.75
CA SER A 251 8.76 7.54 -0.81
C SER A 251 8.75 6.38 0.18
N ALA A 252 9.91 5.78 0.52
CA ALA A 252 10.00 4.83 1.60
C ALA A 252 9.62 5.47 2.95
N LEU A 253 10.18 6.65 3.23
CA LEU A 253 9.94 7.39 4.48
C LEU A 253 8.51 7.96 4.56
N CYS A 254 7.99 8.53 3.49
CA CYS A 254 6.61 9.05 3.45
C CYS A 254 5.59 7.91 3.43
N GLY A 255 5.87 6.83 2.68
CA GLY A 255 4.98 5.69 2.53
C GLY A 255 4.75 4.92 3.82
N MET A 256 5.77 4.83 4.71
CA MET A 256 5.60 4.22 6.02
C MET A 256 4.58 4.95 6.91
N VAL A 257 4.22 6.20 6.57
CA VAL A 257 3.26 7.02 7.29
C VAL A 257 1.90 7.00 6.61
N SER A 258 1.86 7.20 5.29
CA SER A 258 0.61 7.34 4.53
C SER A 258 -0.16 6.03 4.38
N GLY A 259 0.54 4.90 4.29
CA GLY A 259 -0.05 3.58 4.08
C GLY A 259 -0.83 3.42 2.77
N SER A 260 -0.75 4.40 1.87
CA SER A 260 -1.44 4.41 0.57
C SER A 260 -0.44 4.60 -0.57
N SER A 261 -0.39 3.66 -1.52
CA SER A 261 0.46 3.74 -2.71
C SER A 261 0.13 4.95 -3.58
N VAL A 262 -1.15 5.16 -3.83
CA VAL A 262 -1.64 6.27 -4.66
C VAL A 262 -1.42 7.61 -3.97
N GLY A 263 -1.83 7.73 -2.71
CA GLY A 263 -1.65 8.95 -1.91
C GLY A 263 -0.18 9.35 -1.82
N ASN A 264 0.71 8.40 -1.56
CA ASN A 264 2.14 8.65 -1.50
C ASN A 264 2.71 9.06 -2.86
N THR A 265 2.30 8.38 -3.97
CA THR A 265 2.71 8.76 -5.33
C THR A 265 2.33 10.19 -5.68
N VAL A 266 1.16 10.66 -5.25
CA VAL A 266 0.72 12.05 -5.49
C VAL A 266 1.52 13.03 -4.64
N THR A 267 1.70 12.73 -3.36
CA THR A 267 2.35 13.65 -2.41
C THR A 267 3.84 13.83 -2.73
N THR A 268 4.61 12.73 -2.78
CA THR A 268 6.05 12.79 -3.05
C THR A 268 6.34 13.01 -4.53
N GLY A 269 5.55 12.41 -5.41
CA GLY A 269 5.74 12.49 -6.85
C GLY A 269 5.51 13.89 -7.43
N SER A 270 4.69 14.72 -6.80
CA SER A 270 4.55 16.14 -7.20
C SER A 270 5.87 16.92 -7.15
N VAL A 271 6.82 16.49 -6.32
CA VAL A 271 8.16 17.07 -6.18
C VAL A 271 9.21 16.26 -6.93
N THR A 272 9.22 14.95 -6.74
CA THR A 272 10.30 14.08 -7.23
C THR A 272 10.23 13.79 -8.73
N ILE A 273 9.03 13.66 -9.30
CA ILE A 273 8.86 13.41 -10.76
C ILE A 273 9.37 14.59 -11.60
N PRO A 274 8.99 15.85 -11.31
CA PRO A 274 9.59 17.01 -11.99
C PRO A 274 11.11 17.06 -11.87
N MET A 275 11.66 16.75 -10.69
CA MET A 275 13.10 16.73 -10.43
C MET A 275 13.80 15.66 -11.27
N MET A 276 13.23 14.44 -11.39
CA MET A 276 13.74 13.38 -12.24
C MET A 276 13.70 13.77 -13.73
N LYS A 277 12.61 14.37 -14.20
CA LYS A 277 12.48 14.82 -15.58
C LYS A 277 13.50 15.89 -15.95
N LYS A 278 13.73 16.88 -15.07
CA LYS A 278 14.76 17.93 -15.27
C LYS A 278 16.17 17.36 -15.39
N THR A 279 16.46 16.23 -14.75
CA THR A 279 17.76 15.56 -14.84
C THR A 279 17.90 14.59 -16.01
N GLY A 280 16.88 14.47 -16.88
CA GLY A 280 16.96 13.70 -18.12
C GLY A 280 16.37 12.29 -18.04
N TYR A 281 15.63 11.93 -16.98
CA TYR A 281 14.88 10.68 -16.98
C TYR A 281 13.65 10.75 -17.91
N PRO A 282 13.36 9.67 -18.68
CA PRO A 282 12.13 9.58 -19.44
C PRO A 282 10.90 9.75 -18.55
N PRO A 283 9.85 10.49 -18.97
CA PRO A 283 8.67 10.76 -18.16
C PRO A 283 7.99 9.49 -17.63
N GLU A 284 7.83 8.47 -18.48
CA GLU A 284 7.25 7.18 -18.08
C GLU A 284 8.09 6.40 -17.07
N PHE A 285 9.42 6.61 -17.07
CA PHE A 285 10.29 6.00 -16.08
C PHE A 285 10.26 6.77 -14.76
N ALA A 286 10.22 8.10 -14.79
CA ALA A 286 10.10 8.93 -13.60
C ALA A 286 8.80 8.63 -12.83
N GLY A 287 7.66 8.57 -13.53
CA GLY A 287 6.39 8.15 -12.92
C GLY A 287 6.42 6.73 -12.39
N ALA A 288 7.13 5.82 -13.05
CA ALA A 288 7.29 4.43 -12.64
C ALA A 288 8.13 4.26 -11.37
N VAL A 289 9.24 5.01 -11.24
CA VAL A 289 10.08 5.01 -10.03
C VAL A 289 9.26 5.42 -8.82
N GLU A 290 8.52 6.50 -8.96
CA GLU A 290 7.69 7.03 -7.87
C GLU A 290 6.60 6.04 -7.48
N ALA A 291 5.85 5.50 -8.45
CA ALA A 291 4.78 4.54 -8.18
C ALA A 291 5.29 3.25 -7.53
N ALA A 292 6.41 2.70 -8.02
CA ALA A 292 7.02 1.49 -7.44
C ALA A 292 7.50 1.75 -6.01
N SER A 293 8.16 2.88 -5.75
CA SER A 293 8.66 3.24 -4.43
C SER A 293 7.51 3.52 -3.44
N SER A 294 6.48 4.23 -3.88
CA SER A 294 5.29 4.52 -3.07
C SER A 294 4.52 3.27 -2.68
N THR A 295 4.44 2.28 -3.58
CA THR A 295 3.81 0.99 -3.29
C THR A 295 4.55 0.23 -2.19
N GLY A 296 5.88 0.26 -2.19
CA GLY A 296 6.70 -0.31 -1.13
C GLY A 296 6.50 0.34 0.25
N GLY A 297 6.03 1.58 0.30
CA GLY A 297 5.71 2.25 1.56
C GLY A 297 4.71 1.49 2.43
N GLN A 298 3.79 0.74 1.82
CA GLN A 298 2.79 -0.06 2.53
C GLN A 298 3.37 -1.25 3.29
N ILE A 299 4.56 -1.72 2.93
CA ILE A 299 5.28 -2.79 3.64
C ILE A 299 6.42 -2.26 4.52
N MET A 300 6.68 -0.94 4.48
CA MET A 300 7.78 -0.33 5.23
C MET A 300 7.37 -0.06 6.68
N PRO A 301 8.01 -0.70 7.68
CA PRO A 301 7.80 -0.37 9.08
C PRO A 301 8.14 1.10 9.41
N PRO A 302 7.54 1.69 10.48
CA PRO A 302 6.81 1.05 11.56
C PRO A 302 5.28 0.99 11.37
N ILE A 303 4.65 1.82 10.51
CA ILE A 303 3.19 1.88 10.45
C ILE A 303 2.66 0.91 9.40
N MET A 304 3.36 0.82 8.26
CA MET A 304 2.93 -0.03 7.15
C MET A 304 1.57 0.43 6.60
N GLY A 305 0.91 -0.36 5.77
CA GLY A 305 -0.48 -0.11 5.40
C GLY A 305 -1.47 -0.64 6.44
N ALA A 306 -2.72 -0.18 6.39
CA ALA A 306 -3.81 -0.63 7.28
C ALA A 306 -4.00 -2.16 7.28
N ALA A 307 -3.61 -2.84 6.22
CA ALA A 307 -3.65 -4.30 6.10
C ALA A 307 -2.77 -5.02 7.14
N ALA A 308 -1.65 -4.42 7.56
CA ALA A 308 -0.76 -5.03 8.56
C ALA A 308 -1.41 -5.15 9.96
N PHE A 309 -2.30 -4.22 10.32
CA PHE A 309 -3.08 -4.33 11.56
C PHE A 309 -4.08 -5.48 11.51
N ILE A 310 -4.69 -5.68 10.34
CA ILE A 310 -5.60 -6.82 10.12
C ILE A 310 -4.81 -8.12 10.13
N MET A 311 -3.58 -8.12 9.59
CA MET A 311 -2.69 -9.27 9.65
C MET A 311 -2.40 -9.68 11.09
N ALA A 312 -2.13 -8.73 11.99
CA ALA A 312 -1.91 -9.00 13.41
C ALA A 312 -3.12 -9.73 14.03
N GLU A 313 -4.33 -9.23 13.79
CA GLU A 313 -5.55 -9.84 14.32
C GLU A 313 -5.86 -11.22 13.70
N MET A 314 -5.62 -11.40 12.39
CA MET A 314 -5.92 -12.66 11.70
C MET A 314 -4.89 -13.75 11.99
N THR A 315 -3.65 -13.39 12.27
CA THR A 315 -2.56 -14.34 12.55
C THR A 315 -2.38 -14.61 14.04
N GLY A 316 -2.89 -13.72 14.91
CA GLY A 316 -2.68 -13.78 16.35
C GLY A 316 -1.28 -13.35 16.81
N TYR A 317 -0.46 -12.80 15.90
CA TYR A 317 0.82 -12.22 16.25
C TYR A 317 0.64 -10.79 16.76
N GLU A 318 1.47 -10.38 17.72
CA GLU A 318 1.53 -8.99 18.10
C GLU A 318 2.02 -8.12 16.93
N TYR A 319 1.51 -6.91 16.82
CA TYR A 319 1.91 -6.02 15.73
C TYR A 319 3.40 -5.66 15.77
N SER A 320 3.98 -5.54 16.97
CA SER A 320 5.42 -5.38 17.20
C SER A 320 6.25 -6.48 16.53
N ASP A 321 5.77 -7.71 16.61
CA ASP A 321 6.40 -8.86 15.96
C ASP A 321 6.36 -8.77 14.44
N ILE A 322 5.22 -8.35 13.88
CA ILE A 322 5.07 -8.17 12.44
C ILE A 322 6.00 -7.05 11.94
N ILE A 323 6.11 -5.93 12.67
CA ILE A 323 7.04 -4.84 12.37
C ILE A 323 8.47 -5.38 12.21
N VAL A 324 8.98 -6.10 13.21
CA VAL A 324 10.36 -6.61 13.20
C VAL A 324 10.58 -7.56 12.02
N ARG A 325 9.63 -8.45 11.76
CA ARG A 325 9.71 -9.44 10.68
C ARG A 325 9.55 -8.84 9.29
N ALA A 326 8.94 -7.67 9.17
CA ALA A 326 8.78 -6.96 7.90
C ALA A 326 10.01 -6.13 7.51
N ILE A 327 10.93 -5.80 8.45
CA ILE A 327 12.07 -4.90 8.20
C ILE A 327 12.94 -5.42 7.05
N LEU A 328 13.39 -6.66 7.13
CA LEU A 328 14.31 -7.23 6.14
C LEU A 328 13.68 -7.37 4.74
N PRO A 329 12.47 -7.95 4.60
CA PRO A 329 11.77 -7.97 3.32
C PRO A 329 11.54 -6.57 2.72
N ALA A 330 11.15 -5.58 3.53
CA ALA A 330 10.94 -4.22 3.06
C ALA A 330 12.27 -3.57 2.61
N PHE A 331 13.34 -3.72 3.38
CA PHE A 331 14.67 -3.23 3.00
C PHE A 331 15.12 -3.79 1.65
N LEU A 332 14.99 -5.09 1.44
CA LEU A 332 15.35 -5.74 0.19
C LEU A 332 14.49 -5.28 -1.00
N TYR A 333 13.21 -4.98 -0.76
CA TYR A 333 12.34 -4.40 -1.77
C TYR A 333 12.87 -3.06 -2.26
N PHE A 334 13.12 -2.13 -1.35
CA PHE A 334 13.64 -0.80 -1.71
C PHE A 334 15.06 -0.87 -2.30
N LEU A 335 15.89 -1.79 -1.82
CA LEU A 335 17.21 -2.05 -2.39
C LEU A 335 17.09 -2.49 -3.86
N GLY A 336 16.14 -3.37 -4.20
CA GLY A 336 15.90 -3.80 -5.56
C GLY A 336 15.54 -2.64 -6.50
N ILE A 337 14.64 -1.75 -6.08
CA ILE A 337 14.29 -0.54 -6.84
C ILE A 337 15.49 0.39 -6.96
N PHE A 338 16.22 0.63 -5.86
CA PHE A 338 17.40 1.49 -5.82
C PHE A 338 18.48 1.03 -6.81
N LEU A 339 18.73 -0.28 -6.88
CA LEU A 339 19.65 -0.88 -7.85
C LEU A 339 19.15 -0.70 -9.29
N GLY A 340 17.86 -0.94 -9.55
CA GLY A 340 17.25 -0.73 -10.87
C GLY A 340 17.41 0.73 -11.34
N VAL A 341 17.14 1.68 -10.46
CA VAL A 341 17.34 3.11 -10.71
C VAL A 341 18.82 3.43 -10.95
N HIS A 342 19.73 2.83 -10.16
CA HIS A 342 21.17 3.04 -10.33
C HIS A 342 21.67 2.58 -11.70
N PHE A 343 21.31 1.37 -12.13
CA PHE A 343 21.72 0.85 -13.44
C PHE A 343 21.11 1.67 -14.58
N LYS A 344 19.85 2.11 -14.44
CA LYS A 344 19.22 2.98 -15.44
C LYS A 344 19.92 4.34 -15.54
N ALA A 345 20.27 4.95 -14.39
CA ALA A 345 21.01 6.20 -14.34
C ALA A 345 22.38 6.09 -15.03
N LYS A 346 23.12 5.02 -14.72
CA LYS A 346 24.43 4.75 -15.36
C LYS A 346 24.28 4.56 -16.85
N LYS A 347 23.25 3.84 -17.30
CA LYS A 347 22.98 3.63 -18.73
C LYS A 347 22.69 4.94 -19.47
N LEU A 348 22.00 5.89 -18.81
CA LEU A 348 21.67 7.19 -19.38
C LEU A 348 22.76 8.25 -19.17
N GLY A 349 23.87 7.91 -18.47
CA GLY A 349 24.94 8.86 -18.18
C GLY A 349 24.55 9.96 -17.19
N LEU A 350 23.47 9.76 -16.38
CA LEU A 350 22.97 10.80 -15.50
C LEU A 350 23.86 10.97 -14.27
N VAL A 351 24.14 12.21 -13.94
CA VAL A 351 24.91 12.62 -12.75
C VAL A 351 23.98 12.95 -11.57
N GLY A 352 24.55 13.12 -10.39
CA GLY A 352 23.82 13.60 -9.21
C GLY A 352 23.65 15.12 -9.22
N LEU A 353 22.90 15.62 -8.23
CA LEU A 353 22.74 17.06 -7.99
C LEU A 353 24.09 17.67 -7.52
N LYS A 354 24.31 18.92 -7.85
CA LYS A 354 25.49 19.66 -7.38
C LYS A 354 25.42 19.83 -5.86
N ARG A 355 26.58 19.79 -5.18
CA ARG A 355 26.64 19.91 -3.70
C ARG A 355 26.03 21.22 -3.17
N GLU A 356 25.97 22.25 -3.98
CA GLU A 356 25.39 23.56 -3.65
C GLU A 356 23.86 23.50 -3.61
N GLU A 357 23.25 22.61 -4.39
CA GLU A 357 21.80 22.40 -4.48
C GLU A 357 21.26 21.46 -3.36
N LEU A 358 22.17 20.79 -2.65
CA LEU A 358 21.81 19.83 -1.61
C LEU A 358 21.50 20.52 -0.28
N PRO A 359 20.44 20.12 0.42
CA PRO A 359 20.16 20.59 1.76
C PRO A 359 21.32 20.30 2.71
N LYS A 360 21.75 21.30 3.46
CA LYS A 360 22.86 21.15 4.43
C LYS A 360 22.35 20.50 5.71
N TRP A 361 23.04 19.51 6.20
CA TRP A 361 22.71 18.81 7.46
C TRP A 361 22.54 19.76 8.67
N LYS A 362 23.29 20.87 8.71
CA LYS A 362 23.14 21.90 9.75
C LYS A 362 21.76 22.53 9.80
N LEU A 363 21.02 22.55 8.66
CA LEU A 363 19.66 23.08 8.57
C LEU A 363 18.60 22.00 8.87
N LEU A 364 18.94 20.72 8.67
CA LEU A 364 18.04 19.59 8.89
C LEU A 364 18.05 19.10 10.35
N LEU A 365 19.22 19.06 10.99
CA LEU A 365 19.38 18.60 12.37
C LEU A 365 18.43 19.31 13.37
N PRO A 366 18.24 20.66 13.31
CA PRO A 366 17.28 21.31 14.20
C PRO A 366 15.82 20.90 13.97
N LYS A 367 15.49 20.33 12.80
CA LYS A 367 14.14 19.88 12.44
C LYS A 367 13.86 18.40 12.78
N ILE A 368 14.82 17.69 13.37
CA ILE A 368 14.69 16.26 13.69
C ILE A 368 13.52 15.98 14.66
N TYR A 369 13.05 16.98 15.40
CA TYR A 369 11.88 16.88 16.25
C TYR A 369 10.59 16.53 15.51
N LEU A 370 10.55 16.75 14.17
CA LEU A 370 9.44 16.31 13.31
C LEU A 370 9.28 14.78 13.27
N LEU A 371 10.32 14.03 13.65
CA LEU A 371 10.26 12.57 13.78
C LEU A 371 9.70 12.10 15.14
N LEU A 372 9.59 12.98 16.15
CA LEU A 372 9.15 12.59 17.48
C LEU A 372 7.81 11.83 17.50
N PRO A 373 6.78 12.22 16.72
CA PRO A 373 5.52 11.46 16.69
C PRO A 373 5.73 10.00 16.27
N LEU A 374 6.57 9.75 15.27
CA LEU A 374 6.90 8.40 14.78
C LEU A 374 7.71 7.61 15.80
N ILE A 375 8.71 8.26 16.40
CA ILE A 375 9.58 7.64 17.42
C ILE A 375 8.76 7.22 18.63
N ILE A 376 7.88 8.10 19.14
CA ILE A 376 7.03 7.82 20.30
C ILE A 376 6.02 6.72 19.98
N LEU A 377 5.37 6.77 18.81
CA LEU A 377 4.45 5.72 18.38
C LEU A 377 5.16 4.37 18.33
N THR A 378 6.30 4.30 17.65
CA THR A 378 7.07 3.05 17.50
C THR A 378 7.55 2.53 18.85
N TRP A 379 8.06 3.42 19.71
CA TRP A 379 8.49 3.04 21.05
C TRP A 379 7.34 2.47 21.89
N MET A 380 6.16 3.09 21.85
CA MET A 380 5.00 2.61 22.60
C MET A 380 4.52 1.24 22.11
N VAL A 381 4.53 1.01 20.79
CA VAL A 381 4.17 -0.29 20.21
C VAL A 381 5.15 -1.37 20.65
N ILE A 382 6.45 -1.11 20.58
CA ILE A 382 7.50 -2.06 20.99
C ILE A 382 7.46 -2.29 22.53
N ALA A 383 7.09 -1.27 23.30
CA ALA A 383 6.91 -1.38 24.76
C ALA A 383 5.62 -2.13 25.17
N GLY A 384 4.88 -2.74 24.22
CA GLY A 384 3.69 -3.55 24.50
C GLY A 384 2.45 -2.75 24.86
N GLN A 385 2.41 -1.44 24.56
CA GLN A 385 1.18 -0.65 24.73
C GLN A 385 0.16 -0.99 23.65
N THR A 386 -1.14 -0.82 24.00
CA THR A 386 -2.20 -1.09 23.03
C THR A 386 -2.08 -0.17 21.80
N MET A 387 -2.40 -0.70 20.64
CA MET A 387 -2.35 0.01 19.35
C MET A 387 -3.15 1.32 19.40
N ALA A 388 -4.35 1.30 20.00
CA ALA A 388 -5.20 2.48 20.13
C ALA A 388 -4.52 3.59 20.94
N LYS A 389 -3.91 3.25 22.10
CA LYS A 389 -3.17 4.21 22.92
C LYS A 389 -1.98 4.78 22.16
N SER A 390 -1.18 3.91 21.51
CA SER A 390 0.00 4.32 20.75
C SER A 390 -0.35 5.31 19.63
N ALA A 391 -1.43 5.05 18.87
CA ALA A 391 -1.91 5.96 17.83
C ALA A 391 -2.35 7.32 18.39
N ILE A 392 -3.06 7.34 19.52
CA ILE A 392 -3.55 8.59 20.11
C ILE A 392 -2.42 9.41 20.70
N TYR A 393 -1.51 8.80 21.46
CA TYR A 393 -0.33 9.52 21.96
C TYR A 393 0.55 10.04 20.82
N GLY A 394 0.76 9.24 19.78
CA GLY A 394 1.43 9.70 18.57
C GLY A 394 0.74 10.90 17.93
N THR A 395 -0.60 10.90 17.87
CA THR A 395 -1.40 12.03 17.35
C THR A 395 -1.24 13.27 18.20
N ILE A 396 -1.29 13.14 19.54
CA ILE A 396 -1.09 14.27 20.45
C ILE A 396 0.29 14.88 20.23
N VAL A 397 1.33 14.04 20.12
CA VAL A 397 2.69 14.51 19.86
C VAL A 397 2.80 15.17 18.49
N ALA A 398 2.13 14.64 17.45
CA ALA A 398 2.08 15.26 16.12
C ALA A 398 1.44 16.67 16.18
N ILE A 399 0.36 16.82 16.93
CA ILE A 399 -0.28 18.13 17.14
C ILE A 399 0.69 19.11 17.84
N VAL A 400 1.35 18.67 18.92
CA VAL A 400 2.32 19.50 19.65
C VAL A 400 3.49 19.90 18.75
N VAL A 401 4.06 18.95 18.02
CA VAL A 401 5.13 19.19 17.05
C VAL A 401 4.67 20.16 15.96
N GLY A 402 3.46 19.99 15.43
CA GLY A 402 2.89 20.90 14.44
C GLY A 402 2.67 22.33 14.96
N ILE A 403 2.36 22.51 16.26
CA ILE A 403 2.25 23.85 16.88
C ILE A 403 3.63 24.50 17.02
N ILE A 404 4.67 23.71 17.32
CA ILE A 404 6.05 24.17 17.49
C ILE A 404 6.71 24.47 16.14
N ASN A 405 6.31 23.77 15.09
CA ASN A 405 6.91 23.93 13.75
C ASN A 405 6.67 25.36 13.22
N LYS A 406 7.76 26.10 13.02
CA LYS A 406 7.71 27.48 12.52
C LYS A 406 7.46 27.57 11.02
N ASP A 407 7.92 26.57 10.25
CA ASP A 407 7.84 26.57 8.79
C ASP A 407 6.43 26.23 8.29
N ASP A 408 5.75 25.34 9.01
CA ASP A 408 4.39 24.90 8.66
C ASP A 408 3.51 24.72 9.90
N ARG A 409 3.23 25.83 10.58
CA ARG A 409 2.55 25.84 11.88
C ARG A 409 1.14 25.30 11.79
N MET A 410 0.78 24.48 12.78
CA MET A 410 -0.58 23.97 12.98
C MET A 410 -1.52 25.12 13.36
N THR A 411 -2.43 25.46 12.47
CA THR A 411 -3.48 26.44 12.71
C THR A 411 -4.77 25.72 13.13
N PRO A 412 -5.75 26.39 13.79
CA PRO A 412 -7.04 25.80 14.09
C PRO A 412 -7.76 25.21 12.85
N SER A 413 -7.57 25.85 11.68
CA SER A 413 -8.09 25.33 10.42
C SER A 413 -7.40 24.03 9.99
N LYS A 414 -6.08 23.93 10.11
CA LYS A 414 -5.33 22.71 9.84
C LYS A 414 -5.68 21.58 10.82
N PHE A 415 -5.92 21.91 12.08
CA PHE A 415 -6.37 20.95 13.08
C PHE A 415 -7.72 20.32 12.68
N VAL A 416 -8.72 21.14 12.32
CA VAL A 416 -10.01 20.63 11.86
C VAL A 416 -9.89 19.87 10.54
N ASN A 417 -8.98 20.28 9.63
CA ASN A 417 -8.70 19.54 8.41
C ASN A 417 -8.09 18.16 8.68
N GLY A 418 -7.20 18.04 9.67
CA GLY A 418 -6.66 16.74 10.09
C GLY A 418 -7.75 15.78 10.56
N LEU A 419 -8.70 16.26 11.36
CA LEU A 419 -9.87 15.48 11.78
C LEU A 419 -10.77 15.12 10.57
N GLU A 420 -11.05 16.06 9.68
CA GLU A 420 -11.84 15.83 8.46
C GLU A 420 -11.21 14.77 7.57
N ASN A 421 -9.91 14.88 7.28
CA ASN A 421 -9.19 13.94 6.43
C ASN A 421 -9.13 12.54 7.07
N GLY A 422 -8.86 12.45 8.37
CA GLY A 422 -8.96 11.19 9.10
C GLY A 422 -10.33 10.55 8.95
N GLY A 423 -11.41 11.34 9.09
CA GLY A 423 -12.77 10.88 8.90
C GLY A 423 -13.08 10.40 7.48
N LYS A 424 -12.66 11.14 6.47
CA LYS A 424 -12.83 10.75 5.05
C LYS A 424 -12.14 9.44 4.72
N ASN A 425 -10.88 9.30 5.15
CA ASN A 425 -10.09 8.10 4.88
C ASN A 425 -10.68 6.85 5.56
N CYS A 426 -11.40 7.01 6.68
CA CYS A 426 -12.09 5.90 7.34
C CYS A 426 -13.27 5.35 6.51
N LEU A 427 -13.90 6.15 5.64
CA LEU A 427 -15.14 5.75 4.97
C LEU A 427 -14.88 4.64 3.95
N SER A 428 -13.95 4.84 3.01
CA SER A 428 -13.65 3.85 1.96
C SER A 428 -13.13 2.54 2.56
N ILE A 429 -12.22 2.64 3.53
CA ILE A 429 -11.65 1.47 4.21
C ILE A 429 -12.73 0.74 5.03
N GLY A 430 -13.58 1.46 5.75
CA GLY A 430 -14.67 0.87 6.52
C GLY A 430 -15.67 0.12 5.64
N ILE A 431 -16.07 0.69 4.50
CA ILE A 431 -16.95 0.04 3.54
C ILE A 431 -16.29 -1.23 2.98
N ALA A 432 -15.04 -1.11 2.54
CA ALA A 432 -14.28 -2.23 1.98
C ALA A 432 -14.14 -3.37 2.99
N CYS A 433 -13.87 -3.07 4.26
CA CYS A 433 -13.82 -4.03 5.36
C CYS A 433 -15.18 -4.71 5.59
N GLY A 434 -16.29 -3.98 5.50
CA GLY A 434 -17.63 -4.54 5.64
C GLY A 434 -17.95 -5.56 4.53
N ILE A 435 -17.64 -5.24 3.28
CA ILE A 435 -17.82 -6.16 2.15
C ILE A 435 -16.87 -7.37 2.23
N ALA A 436 -15.63 -7.15 2.63
CA ALA A 436 -14.68 -8.24 2.84
C ALA A 436 -15.15 -9.20 3.96
N GLY A 437 -15.84 -8.68 4.99
CA GLY A 437 -16.51 -9.49 6.00
C GLY A 437 -17.62 -10.39 5.41
N ILE A 438 -18.40 -9.87 4.44
CA ILE A 438 -19.39 -10.70 3.70
C ILE A 438 -18.70 -11.86 2.97
N ILE A 439 -17.59 -11.57 2.27
CA ILE A 439 -16.82 -12.62 1.55
C ILE A 439 -16.33 -13.67 2.54
N SER A 440 -15.70 -13.22 3.64
CA SER A 440 -15.13 -14.12 4.66
C SER A 440 -16.19 -15.04 5.28
N VAL A 441 -17.36 -14.50 5.65
CA VAL A 441 -18.42 -15.33 6.22
C VAL A 441 -19.02 -16.31 5.20
N CYS A 442 -19.15 -15.88 3.92
CA CYS A 442 -19.61 -16.78 2.87
C CYS A 442 -18.67 -17.97 2.66
N ILE A 443 -17.35 -17.75 2.68
CA ILE A 443 -16.35 -18.81 2.58
C ILE A 443 -16.48 -19.80 3.75
N THR A 444 -16.61 -19.25 4.97
CA THR A 444 -16.66 -20.05 6.20
C THR A 444 -17.95 -20.86 6.27
N MET A 445 -19.13 -20.23 6.07
CA MET A 445 -20.42 -20.91 6.19
C MET A 445 -20.68 -21.93 5.07
N THR A 446 -20.11 -21.74 3.88
CA THR A 446 -20.25 -22.67 2.76
C THR A 446 -19.21 -23.80 2.76
N GLY A 447 -18.15 -23.69 3.57
CA GLY A 447 -17.03 -24.63 3.55
C GLY A 447 -16.18 -24.55 2.28
N LEU A 448 -16.32 -23.47 1.50
CA LEU A 448 -15.61 -23.29 0.22
C LEU A 448 -14.08 -23.25 0.41
N GLY A 449 -13.60 -22.76 1.56
CA GLY A 449 -12.18 -22.75 1.88
C GLY A 449 -11.54 -24.15 1.78
N GLY A 450 -12.19 -25.18 2.35
CA GLY A 450 -11.72 -26.55 2.26
C GLY A 450 -11.71 -27.12 0.84
N LEU A 451 -12.71 -26.75 0.03
CA LEU A 451 -12.74 -27.14 -1.39
C LEU A 451 -11.59 -26.48 -2.18
N LEU A 452 -11.36 -25.20 -1.98
CA LEU A 452 -10.25 -24.48 -2.64
C LEU A 452 -8.89 -25.08 -2.27
N ILE A 453 -8.67 -25.40 -1.00
CA ILE A 453 -7.46 -26.09 -0.54
C ILE A 453 -7.30 -27.42 -1.31
N THR A 454 -8.34 -28.25 -1.34
CA THR A 454 -8.29 -29.56 -2.01
C THR A 454 -7.96 -29.44 -3.50
N TYR A 455 -8.60 -28.50 -4.20
CA TYR A 455 -8.35 -28.30 -5.63
C TYR A 455 -6.96 -27.76 -5.93
N VAL A 456 -6.45 -26.79 -5.16
CA VAL A 456 -5.11 -26.23 -5.38
C VAL A 456 -4.04 -27.25 -5.05
N VAL A 457 -4.18 -28.01 -3.96
CA VAL A 457 -3.23 -29.09 -3.61
C VAL A 457 -3.21 -30.16 -4.70
N LYS A 458 -4.37 -30.56 -5.21
CA LYS A 458 -4.46 -31.50 -6.33
C LYS A 458 -3.83 -30.97 -7.61
N LEU A 459 -4.10 -29.70 -7.97
CA LEU A 459 -3.57 -29.07 -9.17
C LEU A 459 -2.05 -28.86 -9.09
N SER A 460 -1.53 -28.56 -7.91
CA SER A 460 -0.10 -28.38 -7.66
C SER A 460 0.66 -29.70 -7.52
N ASN A 461 -0.01 -30.85 -7.48
CA ASN A 461 0.57 -32.16 -7.16
C ASN A 461 1.46 -32.13 -5.88
N GLY A 462 1.13 -31.29 -4.91
CA GLY A 462 1.91 -31.10 -3.69
C GLY A 462 3.19 -30.28 -3.86
N HIS A 463 3.47 -29.72 -5.05
CA HIS A 463 4.64 -28.87 -5.27
C HIS A 463 4.38 -27.44 -4.78
N LEU A 464 5.12 -27.01 -3.76
CA LEU A 464 4.99 -25.67 -3.16
C LEU A 464 5.11 -24.55 -4.19
N PHE A 465 6.07 -24.61 -5.13
CA PHE A 465 6.26 -23.60 -6.15
C PHE A 465 5.01 -23.36 -7.00
N ILE A 466 4.35 -24.43 -7.42
CA ILE A 466 3.13 -24.34 -8.24
C ILE A 466 1.99 -23.72 -7.43
N ALA A 467 1.83 -24.13 -6.16
CA ALA A 467 0.82 -23.57 -5.27
C ALA A 467 1.05 -22.07 -5.03
N LEU A 468 2.30 -21.66 -4.77
CA LEU A 468 2.69 -20.26 -4.63
C LEU A 468 2.41 -19.45 -5.91
N PHE A 469 2.75 -20.01 -7.07
CA PHE A 469 2.51 -19.35 -8.36
C PHE A 469 1.02 -19.16 -8.64
N LEU A 470 0.20 -20.18 -8.41
CA LEU A 470 -1.25 -20.10 -8.55
C LEU A 470 -1.86 -19.09 -7.57
N THR A 471 -1.37 -19.08 -6.32
CA THR A 471 -1.78 -18.13 -5.31
C THR A 471 -1.40 -16.70 -5.71
N MET A 472 -0.19 -16.48 -6.20
CA MET A 472 0.27 -15.18 -6.71
C MET A 472 -0.66 -14.66 -7.80
N VAL A 473 -0.95 -15.48 -8.82
CA VAL A 473 -1.84 -15.09 -9.93
C VAL A 473 -3.24 -14.76 -9.39
N CYS A 474 -3.77 -15.58 -8.49
CA CYS A 474 -5.06 -15.35 -7.86
C CYS A 474 -5.07 -14.01 -7.10
N CYS A 475 -4.02 -13.74 -6.30
CA CYS A 475 -3.88 -12.51 -5.54
C CYS A 475 -3.82 -11.26 -6.45
N ILE A 476 -3.08 -11.32 -7.53
CA ILE A 476 -3.00 -10.20 -8.48
C ILE A 476 -4.36 -9.96 -9.14
N ILE A 477 -5.05 -11.01 -9.57
CA ILE A 477 -6.39 -10.89 -10.20
C ILE A 477 -7.42 -10.32 -9.23
N LEU A 478 -7.49 -10.85 -8.01
CA LEU A 478 -8.42 -10.39 -6.98
C LEU A 478 -8.10 -8.96 -6.51
N GLY A 479 -6.82 -8.58 -6.57
CA GLY A 479 -6.33 -7.27 -6.15
C GLY A 479 -6.59 -6.13 -7.13
N MET A 480 -6.96 -6.45 -8.37
CA MET A 480 -7.14 -5.41 -9.40
C MET A 480 -8.29 -4.47 -9.06
N GLY A 481 -7.96 -3.20 -8.78
CA GLY A 481 -8.93 -2.13 -8.52
C GLY A 481 -9.67 -2.25 -7.18
N VAL A 482 -9.05 -2.92 -6.21
CA VAL A 482 -9.56 -3.04 -4.84
C VAL A 482 -8.55 -2.37 -3.90
N PRO A 483 -8.99 -1.55 -2.93
CA PRO A 483 -8.09 -0.98 -1.93
C PRO A 483 -7.28 -2.06 -1.22
N THR A 484 -6.01 -1.81 -0.95
CA THR A 484 -5.05 -2.80 -0.43
C THR A 484 -5.54 -3.51 0.83
N THR A 485 -6.20 -2.78 1.72
CA THR A 485 -6.75 -3.33 2.97
C THR A 485 -7.81 -4.39 2.71
N ALA A 486 -8.78 -4.10 1.84
CA ALA A 486 -9.84 -5.04 1.48
C ALA A 486 -9.28 -6.22 0.69
N ASN A 487 -8.36 -5.95 -0.22
CA ASN A 487 -7.66 -6.96 -0.99
C ASN A 487 -6.96 -7.97 -0.07
N TYR A 488 -6.20 -7.48 0.92
CA TYR A 488 -5.54 -8.33 1.89
C TYR A 488 -6.55 -9.22 2.65
N ILE A 489 -7.69 -8.67 3.12
CA ILE A 489 -8.69 -9.46 3.86
C ILE A 489 -9.23 -10.61 3.00
N ILE A 490 -9.56 -10.32 1.74
CA ILE A 490 -10.05 -11.34 0.81
C ILE A 490 -9.01 -12.44 0.66
N MET A 491 -7.77 -12.08 0.41
CA MET A 491 -6.69 -13.04 0.18
C MET A 491 -6.31 -13.82 1.44
N ALA A 492 -6.29 -13.16 2.59
CA ALA A 492 -6.04 -13.81 3.87
C ALA A 492 -7.15 -14.81 4.23
N SER A 493 -8.40 -14.54 3.80
CA SER A 493 -9.53 -15.46 4.02
C SER A 493 -9.62 -16.58 2.97
N THR A 494 -9.13 -16.37 1.74
CA THR A 494 -9.24 -17.33 0.62
C THR A 494 -7.95 -18.05 0.30
N CYS A 495 -6.87 -17.28 0.09
CA CYS A 495 -5.61 -17.78 -0.44
C CYS A 495 -4.62 -18.21 0.65
N ALA A 496 -4.51 -17.46 1.76
CA ALA A 496 -3.58 -17.82 2.83
C ALA A 496 -3.89 -19.21 3.45
N PRO A 497 -5.15 -19.61 3.72
CA PRO A 497 -5.45 -20.95 4.20
C PRO A 497 -5.00 -22.08 3.28
N ILE A 498 -4.93 -21.85 1.97
CA ILE A 498 -4.43 -22.82 0.98
C ILE A 498 -2.94 -23.09 1.23
N LEU A 499 -2.16 -22.04 1.45
CA LEU A 499 -0.73 -22.15 1.73
C LEU A 499 -0.46 -22.74 3.13
N ILE A 500 -1.26 -22.35 4.12
CA ILE A 500 -1.10 -22.82 5.52
C ILE A 500 -1.52 -24.29 5.64
N ASN A 501 -2.79 -24.59 5.33
CA ASN A 501 -3.38 -25.90 5.57
C ASN A 501 -3.12 -26.89 4.42
N GLY A 502 -2.93 -26.37 3.19
CA GLY A 502 -2.69 -27.23 2.03
C GLY A 502 -1.21 -27.55 1.80
N MET A 503 -0.32 -26.61 2.10
CA MET A 503 1.12 -26.75 1.82
C MET A 503 1.99 -26.76 3.09
N GLY A 504 1.41 -26.64 4.28
CA GLY A 504 2.15 -26.62 5.55
C GLY A 504 3.00 -25.38 5.78
N MET A 505 2.70 -24.29 5.09
CA MET A 505 3.46 -23.06 5.20
C MET A 505 3.19 -22.35 6.54
N HIS A 506 4.21 -21.69 7.09
CA HIS A 506 4.05 -20.93 8.33
C HIS A 506 3.01 -19.81 8.16
N ILE A 507 2.14 -19.62 9.17
CA ILE A 507 0.99 -18.69 9.10
C ILE A 507 1.40 -17.26 8.72
N LEU A 508 2.46 -16.74 9.32
CA LEU A 508 2.93 -15.38 9.05
C LEU A 508 3.52 -15.27 7.63
N ALA A 509 4.32 -16.27 7.19
CA ALA A 509 4.88 -16.30 5.85
C ALA A 509 3.78 -16.33 4.77
N ALA A 510 2.73 -17.15 4.97
CA ALA A 510 1.59 -17.21 4.06
C ALA A 510 0.82 -15.88 4.00
N ASN A 511 0.58 -15.23 5.16
CA ASN A 511 -0.10 -13.94 5.22
C ASN A 511 0.75 -12.80 4.64
N MET A 512 2.05 -12.77 4.89
CA MET A 512 2.95 -11.82 4.23
C MET A 512 3.03 -12.05 2.72
N PHE A 513 3.02 -13.31 2.26
CA PHE A 513 3.01 -13.66 0.85
C PHE A 513 1.79 -13.05 0.13
N VAL A 514 0.60 -13.30 0.64
CA VAL A 514 -0.62 -12.74 0.03
C VAL A 514 -0.67 -11.23 0.14
N PHE A 515 -0.13 -10.65 1.21
CA PHE A 515 -0.06 -9.20 1.37
C PHE A 515 0.84 -8.55 0.32
N TYR A 516 2.03 -9.10 0.06
CA TYR A 516 2.94 -8.60 -0.97
C TYR A 516 2.28 -8.61 -2.35
N PHE A 517 1.62 -9.70 -2.74
CA PHE A 517 0.93 -9.76 -4.03
C PHE A 517 -0.33 -8.90 -4.06
N GLY A 518 -0.90 -8.60 -2.90
CA GLY A 518 -1.97 -7.63 -2.75
C GLY A 518 -1.54 -6.21 -3.11
N ILE A 519 -0.41 -5.75 -2.61
CA ILE A 519 0.08 -4.38 -2.89
C ILE A 519 0.63 -4.23 -4.32
N VAL A 520 1.23 -5.28 -4.88
CA VAL A 520 1.80 -5.25 -6.23
C VAL A 520 0.72 -5.04 -7.30
N ALA A 521 -0.53 -5.37 -7.03
CA ALA A 521 -1.67 -5.09 -7.92
C ALA A 521 -1.81 -3.60 -8.24
N ASP A 522 -1.40 -2.69 -7.34
CA ASP A 522 -1.44 -1.23 -7.53
C ASP A 522 -0.45 -0.70 -8.59
N ILE A 523 0.52 -1.51 -9.00
CA ILE A 523 1.52 -1.16 -10.03
C ILE A 523 1.51 -2.11 -11.21
N THR A 524 0.70 -3.18 -11.16
CA THR A 524 0.66 -4.19 -12.22
C THR A 524 -0.50 -3.93 -13.18
N PRO A 525 -0.26 -3.87 -14.51
CA PRO A 525 -1.34 -3.80 -15.48
C PRO A 525 -2.35 -4.94 -15.34
N PRO A 526 -3.65 -4.74 -15.65
CA PRO A 526 -4.21 -3.58 -16.37
C PRO A 526 -4.72 -2.43 -15.49
N VAL A 527 -4.75 -2.55 -14.17
CA VAL A 527 -5.36 -1.51 -13.30
C VAL A 527 -4.32 -0.52 -12.75
N ALA A 528 -3.24 -0.95 -12.15
CA ALA A 528 -2.03 -0.18 -11.82
C ALA A 528 -2.25 1.26 -11.32
N LEU A 529 -3.13 1.49 -10.32
CA LEU A 529 -3.60 2.82 -9.91
C LEU A 529 -2.46 3.78 -9.53
N ALA A 530 -1.47 3.31 -8.76
CA ALA A 530 -0.32 4.13 -8.38
C ALA A 530 0.52 4.53 -9.60
N ALA A 531 0.71 3.62 -10.56
CA ALA A 531 1.43 3.93 -11.78
C ALA A 531 0.68 4.92 -12.67
N TYR A 532 -0.66 4.89 -12.66
CA TYR A 532 -1.47 5.88 -13.39
C TYR A 532 -1.42 7.27 -12.75
N ALA A 533 -1.37 7.35 -11.41
CA ALA A 533 -1.12 8.61 -10.72
C ALA A 533 0.25 9.19 -11.08
N GLY A 534 1.31 8.37 -11.03
CA GLY A 534 2.65 8.78 -11.46
C GLY A 534 2.72 9.18 -12.94
N ALA A 535 2.00 8.49 -13.82
CA ALA A 535 1.90 8.84 -15.25
C ALA A 535 1.22 10.19 -15.46
N ALA A 536 0.19 10.52 -14.66
CA ALA A 536 -0.50 11.80 -14.72
C ALA A 536 0.44 12.96 -14.42
N ILE A 537 1.18 12.86 -13.32
CA ILE A 537 2.17 13.88 -12.91
C ILE A 537 3.29 14.00 -13.96
N ALA A 538 3.75 12.86 -14.47
CA ALA A 538 4.81 12.82 -15.47
C ALA A 538 4.37 13.28 -16.87
N LYS A 539 3.07 13.39 -17.14
CA LYS A 539 2.47 13.53 -18.48
C LYS A 539 2.95 12.43 -19.42
N ALA A 540 2.90 11.19 -18.95
CA ALA A 540 3.39 10.01 -19.65
C ALA A 540 2.27 9.03 -19.98
N PRO A 541 2.46 8.12 -20.96
CA PRO A 541 1.48 7.08 -21.26
C PRO A 541 1.29 6.13 -20.07
N PRO A 542 0.06 5.98 -19.52
CA PRO A 542 -0.19 5.21 -18.29
C PRO A 542 0.27 3.75 -18.37
N MET A 543 0.00 3.05 -19.48
CA MET A 543 0.39 1.66 -19.65
C MET A 543 1.91 1.46 -19.70
N LYS A 544 2.66 2.37 -20.34
CA LYS A 544 4.13 2.32 -20.37
C LYS A 544 4.71 2.57 -18.98
N THR A 545 4.13 3.50 -18.24
CA THR A 545 4.52 3.78 -16.84
C THR A 545 4.27 2.57 -15.96
N ALA A 546 3.11 1.92 -16.07
CA ALA A 546 2.78 0.72 -15.31
C ALA A 546 3.73 -0.45 -15.62
N LEU A 547 4.04 -0.71 -16.89
CA LEU A 547 5.02 -1.74 -17.27
C LEU A 547 6.43 -1.45 -16.71
N ASN A 548 6.86 -0.19 -16.71
CA ASN A 548 8.13 0.19 -16.11
C ASN A 548 8.09 0.07 -14.59
N ALA A 549 6.98 0.40 -13.93
CA ALA A 549 6.80 0.24 -12.49
C ALA A 549 6.87 -1.24 -12.07
N THR A 550 6.19 -2.13 -12.80
CA THR A 550 6.26 -3.59 -12.58
C THR A 550 7.69 -4.12 -12.73
N ARG A 551 8.43 -3.65 -13.76
CA ARG A 551 9.84 -4.04 -13.96
C ARG A 551 10.76 -3.56 -12.85
N LEU A 552 10.56 -2.35 -12.35
CA LEU A 552 11.34 -1.81 -11.23
C LEU A 552 11.03 -2.52 -9.92
N ALA A 553 9.78 -2.85 -9.70
CA ALA A 553 9.31 -3.54 -8.50
C ALA A 553 9.44 -5.07 -8.58
N ILE A 554 10.30 -5.60 -9.45
CA ILE A 554 10.47 -7.06 -9.61
C ILE A 554 10.88 -7.74 -8.28
N ALA A 555 11.57 -7.03 -7.40
CA ALA A 555 11.89 -7.48 -6.06
C ALA A 555 10.64 -7.89 -5.26
N ALA A 556 9.51 -7.17 -5.43
CA ALA A 556 8.26 -7.50 -4.76
C ALA A 556 7.65 -8.85 -5.21
N PHE A 557 7.97 -9.30 -6.41
CA PHE A 557 7.56 -10.61 -6.91
C PHE A 557 8.47 -11.74 -6.42
N ILE A 558 9.71 -11.42 -6.09
CA ILE A 558 10.74 -12.39 -5.75
C ILE A 558 10.83 -12.62 -4.24
N ILE A 559 10.83 -11.55 -3.44
CA ILE A 559 10.99 -11.60 -1.99
C ILE A 559 9.98 -12.54 -1.32
N PRO A 560 8.67 -12.57 -1.71
CA PRO A 560 7.72 -13.50 -1.13
C PRO A 560 8.09 -14.97 -1.32
N TYR A 561 8.69 -15.32 -2.44
CA TYR A 561 9.17 -16.69 -2.65
C TYR A 561 10.36 -17.02 -1.76
N ILE A 562 11.28 -16.06 -1.53
CA ILE A 562 12.43 -16.30 -0.64
C ILE A 562 11.94 -16.66 0.77
N PHE A 563 11.09 -15.84 1.38
CA PHE A 563 10.62 -16.12 2.74
C PHE A 563 9.60 -17.27 2.81
N ALA A 564 8.94 -17.63 1.70
CA ALA A 564 8.09 -18.82 1.63
C ALA A 564 8.90 -20.11 1.72
N TYR A 565 10.10 -20.13 1.14
CA TYR A 565 11.01 -21.27 1.21
C TYR A 565 11.93 -21.23 2.42
N ASN A 566 12.30 -20.02 2.87
CA ASN A 566 13.19 -19.85 4.01
C ASN A 566 12.62 -18.83 4.99
N ASN A 567 11.98 -19.34 6.03
CA ASN A 567 11.34 -18.53 7.06
C ASN A 567 12.33 -17.74 7.93
N GLU A 568 13.64 -18.05 7.91
CA GLU A 568 14.68 -17.28 8.63
C GLU A 568 14.72 -15.83 8.16
N MET A 569 14.38 -15.56 6.89
CA MET A 569 14.29 -14.20 6.34
C MET A 569 13.28 -13.31 7.09
N ILE A 570 12.25 -13.89 7.64
CA ILE A 570 11.23 -13.20 8.47
C ILE A 570 11.38 -13.54 9.95
N PHE A 571 12.56 -13.95 10.37
CA PHE A 571 12.89 -14.28 11.76
C PHE A 571 11.92 -15.29 12.41
N VAL A 572 11.60 -16.36 11.69
CA VAL A 572 10.73 -17.45 12.15
C VAL A 572 11.50 -18.77 12.12
N GLY A 573 11.37 -19.57 13.18
CA GLY A 573 12.07 -20.84 13.36
C GLY A 573 13.44 -20.67 14.03
N ASP A 574 14.38 -21.56 13.74
CA ASP A 574 15.74 -21.56 14.29
C ASP A 574 16.62 -20.53 13.56
N VAL A 575 16.45 -19.26 13.94
CA VAL A 575 17.14 -18.15 13.29
C VAL A 575 18.59 -18.09 13.70
N THR A 576 19.49 -18.23 12.72
CA THR A 576 20.93 -18.08 12.92
C THR A 576 21.44 -16.81 12.25
N PHE A 577 22.39 -16.12 12.89
CA PHE A 577 22.98 -14.91 12.30
C PHE A 577 23.62 -15.20 10.93
N LEU A 578 24.31 -16.35 10.80
CA LEU A 578 24.93 -16.76 9.54
C LEU A 578 23.87 -17.09 8.46
N GLY A 579 22.76 -17.73 8.84
CA GLY A 579 21.64 -18.03 7.94
C GLY A 579 21.05 -16.74 7.39
N VAL A 580 20.67 -15.79 8.24
CA VAL A 580 20.14 -14.49 7.81
C VAL A 580 21.14 -13.72 6.95
N ALA A 581 22.42 -13.68 7.35
CA ALA A 581 23.46 -12.99 6.58
C ALA A 581 23.65 -13.60 5.19
N SER A 582 23.65 -14.93 5.06
CA SER A 582 23.75 -15.61 3.77
C SER A 582 22.56 -15.30 2.88
N ILE A 583 21.33 -15.31 3.41
CA ILE A 583 20.10 -14.96 2.67
C ILE A 583 20.17 -13.50 2.18
N VAL A 584 20.58 -12.56 3.03
CA VAL A 584 20.69 -11.14 2.68
C VAL A 584 21.71 -10.92 1.57
N ILE A 585 22.88 -11.56 1.66
CA ILE A 585 23.94 -11.45 0.64
C ILE A 585 23.45 -12.06 -0.68
N SER A 586 22.92 -13.28 -0.65
CA SER A 586 22.43 -13.97 -1.84
C SER A 586 21.27 -13.21 -2.51
N ALA A 587 20.28 -12.78 -1.73
CA ALA A 587 19.17 -11.97 -2.22
C ALA A 587 19.62 -10.62 -2.79
N THR A 588 20.58 -9.94 -2.16
CA THR A 588 21.13 -8.67 -2.65
C THR A 588 21.84 -8.83 -3.99
N LEU A 589 22.71 -9.84 -4.11
CA LEU A 589 23.42 -10.13 -5.35
C LEU A 589 22.47 -10.63 -6.44
N GLY A 590 21.51 -11.47 -6.07
CA GLY A 590 20.45 -11.94 -6.97
C GLY A 590 19.61 -10.78 -7.53
N MET A 591 19.17 -9.87 -6.67
CA MET A 591 18.42 -8.68 -7.10
C MET A 591 19.28 -7.73 -7.95
N ALA A 592 20.55 -7.55 -7.63
CA ALA A 592 21.47 -6.76 -8.46
C ALA A 592 21.61 -7.36 -9.86
N SER A 593 21.74 -8.69 -9.96
CA SER A 593 21.80 -9.41 -11.24
C SER A 593 20.51 -9.23 -12.03
N ILE A 594 19.35 -9.42 -11.40
CA ILE A 594 18.05 -9.28 -12.05
C ILE A 594 17.82 -7.83 -12.48
N ALA A 595 18.08 -6.86 -11.61
CA ALA A 595 17.91 -5.44 -11.93
C ALA A 595 18.81 -5.02 -13.10
N SER A 596 20.07 -5.44 -13.12
CA SER A 596 20.99 -5.16 -14.24
C SER A 596 20.51 -5.80 -15.55
N GLY A 597 20.01 -7.03 -15.51
CA GLY A 597 19.43 -7.74 -16.64
C GLY A 597 18.21 -7.03 -17.23
N PHE A 598 17.28 -6.56 -16.37
CA PHE A 598 16.11 -5.80 -16.82
C PHE A 598 16.47 -4.42 -17.37
N MET A 599 17.36 -3.69 -16.71
CA MET A 599 17.80 -2.36 -17.16
C MET A 599 18.73 -2.46 -18.39
N GLY A 600 19.32 -3.64 -18.61
CA GLY A 600 20.22 -3.90 -19.74
C GLY A 600 21.55 -3.20 -19.61
N TYR A 601 22.05 -2.99 -18.36
CA TYR A 601 23.30 -2.32 -18.04
C TYR A 601 23.89 -2.89 -16.73
N LEU A 602 25.19 -3.10 -16.73
CA LEU A 602 25.95 -3.48 -15.52
C LEU A 602 27.19 -2.60 -15.37
N ILE A 603 28.22 -2.80 -16.19
CA ILE A 603 29.38 -1.92 -16.37
C ILE A 603 29.23 -1.15 -17.70
N HIS A 604 28.69 -1.81 -18.72
CA HIS A 604 28.30 -1.33 -20.04
C HIS A 604 26.94 -1.85 -20.42
N ASP A 605 26.47 -1.47 -21.61
CA ASP A 605 25.26 -2.03 -22.22
C ASP A 605 25.36 -3.55 -22.36
N LEU A 606 24.33 -4.25 -21.88
CA LEU A 606 24.27 -5.70 -21.90
C LEU A 606 23.64 -6.20 -23.20
N LYS A 607 24.29 -7.16 -23.85
CA LYS A 607 23.72 -7.91 -24.97
C LYS A 607 22.55 -8.78 -24.48
N TRP A 608 21.60 -9.09 -25.35
CA TRP A 608 20.36 -9.78 -24.97
C TRP A 608 20.60 -11.11 -24.22
N TYR A 609 21.60 -11.91 -24.65
CA TYR A 609 21.93 -13.18 -23.99
C TYR A 609 22.54 -12.98 -22.58
N SER A 610 23.37 -11.96 -22.38
CA SER A 610 23.90 -11.61 -21.06
C SER A 610 22.80 -11.14 -20.11
N ARG A 611 21.77 -10.45 -20.63
CA ARG A 611 20.60 -10.05 -19.86
C ARG A 611 19.81 -11.25 -19.36
N ILE A 612 19.54 -12.23 -20.25
CA ILE A 612 18.84 -13.46 -19.87
C ILE A 612 19.66 -14.25 -18.86
N ALA A 613 20.96 -14.40 -19.09
CA ALA A 613 21.83 -15.12 -18.16
C ALA A 613 21.90 -14.46 -16.77
N LEU A 614 21.95 -13.12 -16.69
CA LEU A 614 21.90 -12.40 -15.41
C LEU A 614 20.56 -12.57 -14.69
N ILE A 615 19.44 -12.52 -15.42
CA ILE A 615 18.12 -12.77 -14.83
C ILE A 615 18.04 -14.21 -14.31
N ALA A 616 18.47 -15.19 -15.10
CA ALA A 616 18.46 -16.59 -14.68
C ALA A 616 19.40 -16.84 -13.49
N GLY A 617 20.63 -16.30 -13.53
CA GLY A 617 21.59 -16.39 -12.42
C GLY A 617 21.06 -15.73 -11.15
N GLY A 618 20.42 -14.57 -11.28
CA GLY A 618 19.79 -13.89 -10.15
C GLY A 618 18.61 -14.67 -9.57
N LEU A 619 17.79 -15.31 -10.38
CA LEU A 619 16.71 -16.19 -9.91
C LEU A 619 17.25 -17.44 -9.19
N LEU A 620 18.37 -18.02 -9.63
CA LEU A 620 19.04 -19.12 -8.93
C LEU A 620 19.50 -18.70 -7.52
N MET A 621 19.97 -17.46 -7.35
CA MET A 621 20.40 -16.92 -6.04
C MET A 621 19.21 -16.55 -5.12
N VAL A 622 18.02 -16.52 -5.65
CA VAL A 622 16.78 -16.30 -4.89
C VAL A 622 16.23 -17.62 -4.32
N ILE A 623 16.47 -18.73 -5.01
CA ILE A 623 16.07 -20.06 -4.55
C ILE A 623 17.04 -20.51 -3.44
N PRO A 624 16.55 -20.73 -2.20
CA PRO A 624 17.44 -21.10 -1.10
C PRO A 624 18.21 -22.40 -1.38
N GLY A 625 19.54 -22.32 -1.33
CA GLY A 625 20.40 -23.48 -1.51
C GLY A 625 21.83 -23.07 -1.86
N THR A 626 22.82 -23.61 -1.17
CA THR A 626 24.23 -23.28 -1.41
C THR A 626 24.68 -23.56 -2.85
N VAL A 627 24.14 -24.59 -3.48
CA VAL A 627 24.45 -24.94 -4.87
C VAL A 627 23.85 -23.94 -5.85
N THR A 628 22.60 -23.52 -5.64
CA THR A 628 21.91 -22.52 -6.48
C THR A 628 22.55 -21.15 -6.33
N ASP A 629 22.95 -20.78 -5.11
CA ASP A 629 23.66 -19.53 -4.82
C ASP A 629 25.02 -19.47 -5.53
N LEU A 630 25.80 -20.56 -5.42
CA LEU A 630 27.10 -20.64 -6.08
C LEU A 630 26.98 -20.63 -7.61
N ALA A 631 25.98 -21.30 -8.18
CA ALA A 631 25.73 -21.30 -9.62
C ALA A 631 25.33 -19.89 -10.13
N GLY A 632 24.44 -19.22 -9.42
CA GLY A 632 24.02 -17.84 -9.74
C GLY A 632 25.18 -16.84 -9.61
N LEU A 633 25.98 -16.96 -8.55
CA LEU A 633 27.18 -16.16 -8.32
C LEU A 633 28.22 -16.38 -9.42
N ALA A 634 28.44 -17.62 -9.84
CA ALA A 634 29.35 -17.95 -10.94
C ALA A 634 28.92 -17.27 -12.26
N ILE A 635 27.61 -17.29 -12.58
CA ILE A 635 27.07 -16.60 -13.77
C ILE A 635 27.34 -15.09 -13.66
N LEU A 636 27.06 -14.47 -12.52
CA LEU A 636 27.30 -13.04 -12.29
C LEU A 636 28.79 -12.69 -12.47
N ILE A 637 29.70 -13.47 -11.88
CA ILE A 637 31.14 -13.26 -11.96
C ILE A 637 31.62 -13.40 -13.41
N VAL A 638 31.18 -14.44 -14.14
CA VAL A 638 31.56 -14.65 -15.55
C VAL A 638 31.16 -13.45 -16.40
N ILE A 639 29.93 -12.96 -16.25
CA ILE A 639 29.46 -11.80 -17.03
C ILE A 639 30.22 -10.52 -16.61
N LEU A 640 30.52 -10.32 -15.34
CA LEU A 640 31.36 -9.21 -14.88
C LEU A 640 32.75 -9.24 -15.49
N LEU A 641 33.37 -10.42 -15.59
CA LEU A 641 34.68 -10.59 -16.21
C LEU A 641 34.66 -10.32 -17.72
N ILE A 642 33.62 -10.80 -18.42
CA ILE A 642 33.43 -10.53 -19.85
C ILE A 642 33.29 -9.02 -20.09
N GLN A 643 32.45 -8.35 -19.34
CA GLN A 643 32.26 -6.91 -19.48
C GLN A 643 33.49 -6.07 -19.12
N ARG A 644 34.25 -6.47 -18.11
CA ARG A 644 35.54 -5.83 -17.79
C ARG A 644 36.56 -6.00 -18.93
N ALA A 645 36.58 -7.16 -19.59
CA ALA A 645 37.44 -7.40 -20.73
C ALA A 645 37.03 -6.58 -21.96
N GLU A 646 35.72 -6.45 -22.23
CA GLU A 646 35.19 -5.60 -23.31
C GLU A 646 35.55 -4.12 -23.05
N ASN A 647 35.36 -3.62 -21.82
CA ASN A 647 35.72 -2.24 -21.43
C ASN A 647 37.23 -1.94 -21.62
N LYS A 648 38.11 -2.88 -21.30
CA LYS A 648 39.53 -2.72 -21.54
C LYS A 648 39.89 -2.64 -23.03
N LYS A 649 39.17 -3.40 -23.87
CA LYS A 649 39.37 -3.36 -25.35
C LYS A 649 38.90 -2.04 -25.95
N GLU A 650 37.73 -1.54 -25.53
CA GLU A 650 37.19 -0.24 -26.00
C GLU A 650 38.07 0.94 -25.58
N LYS A 651 38.56 0.96 -24.34
CA LYS A 651 39.51 1.97 -23.87
C LYS A 651 40.85 1.94 -24.60
N LYS A 652 41.32 0.75 -25.01
CA LYS A 652 42.54 0.62 -25.81
C LYS A 652 42.31 0.99 -27.29
N ALA A 653 41.10 0.88 -27.80
CA ALA A 653 40.76 1.28 -29.17
C ALA A 653 40.46 2.80 -29.27
N ALA A 654 40.18 3.47 -28.17
CA ALA A 654 39.91 4.91 -28.08
C ALA A 654 41.17 5.75 -27.78
N VAL A 655 42.31 5.12 -27.44
CA VAL A 655 43.64 5.69 -27.32
C VAL A 655 44.47 5.34 -28.58
#